data_07b9ba52721492609c3d3fc13755d78f
#
_entry.id   07b9ba52721492609c3d3fc13755d78f
#
_cell.length_a   1.000
_cell.length_b   1.000
_cell.length_c   1.000
_cell.angle_alpha   90.00
_cell.angle_beta   90.00
_cell.angle_gamma   90.00
#
_symmetry.space_group_name_H-M   'P 1'
#
loop_
_entity.id
_entity.type
_entity.pdbx_description
1 polymer ?
#
loop_
_entity_poly.entity_id
_entity_poly.type
_entity_poly.pdbx_seq_one_letter_code
_entity_poly.pdbx_strand_id
1 'polypeptide(L)'
;MAENTFYQDYENELTAQVCFLEQYLPMVDQNLKVDDVQNDYNDGVVNGNILEFKLIINNLNAVLFQTIKYLSVRRIKGKPVPANIILISVNEGKAYLYHSNDYLNDIEKVYVGAASKDNDSFSAKQYVEQIDYSKMKGQNRMIQLLRSKKYTKIHIDENCIVGWANRFYEDNKSATKAEFIGDETGKTRIVGEIRNPTKLRDYIFRYEGKSNKKFRYLMDKLNDDLHKKDLGAFYTDPMYAEKSLELVREAINRVPEGNDYIILDRCAGTGNLEQFMTDEELSHVIVSTYEYYEYKVLMENYSDKVRSIIPPVESNDTFFGGMVRGANALEKNYIENEIIMSYVNDEKCTIIVFENPPYSESTSAEHQRKGHGKKSSEWKKSHVALEMKKHIKGKGLNDMGNAFIWSAFHYYLRQPTDSLIVYSPVKYWKAQGLIVKRFVRGFAFNRRHFHTNIGATIMVAYWANEDQPELDEFSIQAMDIVEKKVDGKILREFVDCGMVTVKKLHKTYSEVYYDKRKVDDKYKVGILCGLNGKEKANNTRIKPLTHPNVIGYMVAHSSGFDNPDLDSSLLVAGRYDGNGFYLFKDNFLEKMPLFAATRFYKYNREWTNRGRIMKSGDGSERFFKDLRAGKLDGFLLKCLLFTVLEPQNHMREFEGSDGKDYKNQLCLDTTNGNTLASKALKTMKMSEEEKGLLTLWEKILAEAKVTKNYNPSINYGLFQIKDELDTFNVIQKNRKSTKVYEYKDLHGDIATLSKRVKLYYLKEIVPTLFEYEFLK
;
A
#
# COMPACT_ATOMS: atom_id res chain seq x y z
N MET A 1 24.71 -49.46 39.80
CA MET A 1 23.83 -48.28 39.73
C MET A 1 24.22 -47.62 38.44
N ALA A 2 23.31 -47.55 37.45
CA ALA A 2 23.58 -46.82 36.21
C ALA A 2 23.74 -45.34 36.58
N GLU A 3 24.87 -44.75 36.22
CA GLU A 3 25.14 -43.33 36.41
C GLU A 3 24.00 -42.54 35.76
N ASN A 4 23.47 -41.58 36.54
CA ASN A 4 22.39 -40.72 36.05
C ASN A 4 22.97 -39.72 35.06
N THR A 5 22.90 -40.02 33.77
CA THR A 5 23.47 -39.22 32.66
C THR A 5 22.76 -37.90 32.43
N PHE A 6 21.65 -37.59 33.12
CA PHE A 6 20.81 -36.39 32.91
C PHE A 6 21.11 -35.25 33.88
N TYR A 7 22.00 -35.43 34.84
CA TYR A 7 22.33 -34.42 35.82
C TYR A 7 23.84 -34.33 36.03
N GLN A 8 24.35 -33.11 35.89
CA GLN A 8 25.73 -32.74 36.22
C GLN A 8 25.77 -31.24 36.58
N ASP A 9 26.83 -30.83 37.27
CA ASP A 9 27.08 -29.41 37.54
C ASP A 9 27.69 -28.73 36.33
N TYR A 10 27.14 -27.57 36.02
CA TYR A 10 27.58 -26.70 34.90
C TYR A 10 28.09 -25.36 35.41
N GLU A 11 29.12 -24.83 34.76
CA GLU A 11 29.66 -23.50 35.04
C GLU A 11 28.99 -22.43 34.12
N ASN A 12 28.37 -22.84 33.02
CA ASN A 12 27.79 -21.97 32.05
C ASN A 12 26.34 -22.37 31.72
N GLU A 13 25.40 -21.38 31.78
CA GLU A 13 23.97 -21.59 31.56
C GLU A 13 23.67 -22.07 30.12
N LEU A 14 24.31 -21.49 29.10
CA LEU A 14 24.10 -21.90 27.72
C LEU A 14 24.55 -23.35 27.46
N THR A 15 25.68 -23.76 28.02
CA THR A 15 26.14 -25.14 27.90
C THR A 15 25.15 -26.10 28.57
N ALA A 16 24.66 -25.74 29.75
CA ALA A 16 23.67 -26.54 30.48
C ALA A 16 22.36 -26.70 29.67
N GLN A 17 21.89 -25.64 29.08
CA GLN A 17 20.71 -25.58 28.23
C GLN A 17 20.84 -26.48 27.00
N VAL A 18 21.94 -26.36 26.24
CA VAL A 18 22.20 -27.19 25.06
C VAL A 18 22.26 -28.67 25.44
N CYS A 19 23.03 -29.01 26.46
CA CYS A 19 23.15 -30.42 26.96
C CYS A 19 21.79 -30.98 27.40
N PHE A 20 20.97 -30.18 28.10
CA PHE A 20 19.64 -30.61 28.52
C PHE A 20 18.76 -30.88 27.29
N LEU A 21 18.73 -29.97 26.31
CA LEU A 21 17.92 -30.12 25.10
C LEU A 21 18.39 -31.31 24.27
N GLU A 22 19.68 -31.47 24.04
CA GLU A 22 20.24 -32.63 23.31
C GLU A 22 19.88 -33.98 23.96
N GLN A 23 19.77 -34.03 25.26
CA GLN A 23 19.39 -35.26 25.98
C GLN A 23 17.87 -35.51 25.94
N TYR A 24 17.04 -34.48 26.11
CA TYR A 24 15.59 -34.66 26.22
C TYR A 24 14.86 -34.66 24.87
N LEU A 25 15.29 -33.85 23.88
CA LEU A 25 14.59 -33.74 22.61
C LEU A 25 14.44 -35.06 21.85
N PRO A 26 15.46 -35.91 21.73
CA PRO A 26 15.32 -37.19 21.04
C PRO A 26 14.31 -38.16 21.71
N MET A 27 14.09 -38.00 23.03
CA MET A 27 13.10 -38.78 23.76
C MET A 27 11.68 -38.24 23.62
N VAL A 28 11.55 -36.96 23.24
CA VAL A 28 10.27 -36.29 22.97
C VAL A 28 9.83 -36.53 21.54
N ASP A 29 10.70 -36.21 20.58
CA ASP A 29 10.53 -36.44 19.15
C ASP A 29 11.92 -36.50 18.49
N GLN A 30 12.19 -37.58 17.74
CA GLN A 30 13.50 -37.83 17.10
C GLN A 30 13.83 -36.82 15.98
N ASN A 31 12.84 -36.06 15.49
CA ASN A 31 13.05 -35.08 14.45
C ASN A 31 13.34 -33.65 14.97
N LEU A 32 13.14 -33.42 16.29
CA LEU A 32 13.44 -32.13 16.91
C LEU A 32 14.93 -31.94 17.13
N LYS A 33 15.45 -30.79 16.70
CA LYS A 33 16.83 -30.35 16.96
C LYS A 33 16.84 -29.16 17.90
N VAL A 34 18.00 -28.90 18.51
CA VAL A 34 18.17 -27.76 19.42
C VAL A 34 17.84 -26.44 18.72
N ASP A 35 18.29 -26.24 17.48
CA ASP A 35 18.02 -25.05 16.68
C ASP A 35 16.53 -24.82 16.39
N ASP A 36 15.71 -25.87 16.33
CA ASP A 36 14.26 -25.76 16.14
C ASP A 36 13.55 -25.21 17.39
N VAL A 37 14.18 -25.30 18.55
CA VAL A 37 13.62 -24.98 19.86
C VAL A 37 14.08 -23.63 20.39
N GLN A 38 15.34 -23.26 20.11
CA GLN A 38 15.98 -22.02 20.55
C GLN A 38 15.73 -20.84 19.60
N ASN A 39 14.49 -20.61 19.23
CA ASN A 39 14.11 -19.46 18.40
C ASN A 39 13.35 -18.44 19.27
N ASP A 40 13.63 -17.16 19.19
CA ASP A 40 12.88 -16.06 19.85
C ASP A 40 13.45 -15.49 21.15
N TYR A 41 14.76 -15.50 21.37
CA TYR A 41 15.38 -14.92 22.59
C TYR A 41 14.86 -15.51 23.93
N ASN A 42 14.31 -16.69 23.88
CA ASN A 42 14.01 -17.50 25.07
C ASN A 42 14.85 -18.77 25.05
N ASP A 43 15.02 -19.37 26.20
CA ASP A 43 15.85 -20.55 26.34
C ASP A 43 15.31 -21.79 25.63
N GLY A 44 14.03 -21.78 25.26
CA GLY A 44 13.45 -22.79 24.39
C GLY A 44 11.94 -22.94 24.49
N VAL A 45 11.31 -23.31 23.38
CA VAL A 45 9.90 -23.72 23.34
C VAL A 45 9.78 -25.10 22.73
N VAL A 46 9.41 -26.08 23.55
CA VAL A 46 9.20 -27.47 23.15
C VAL A 46 7.72 -27.80 23.20
N ASN A 47 7.09 -27.95 22.03
CA ASN A 47 5.65 -28.17 21.94
C ASN A 47 4.86 -27.07 22.70
N GLY A 48 4.00 -27.46 23.64
CA GLY A 48 3.20 -26.54 24.48
C GLY A 48 3.89 -26.12 25.79
N ASN A 49 5.23 -26.11 25.84
CA ASN A 49 6.02 -25.77 27.02
C ASN A 49 7.06 -24.71 26.65
N ILE A 50 7.13 -23.62 27.44
CA ILE A 50 8.27 -22.70 27.42
C ILE A 50 9.22 -23.07 28.54
N LEU A 51 10.51 -23.13 28.23
CA LEU A 51 11.58 -23.46 29.15
C LEU A 51 12.40 -22.22 29.46
N GLU A 52 12.76 -22.02 30.68
CA GLU A 52 13.72 -21.01 31.14
C GLU A 52 14.74 -21.66 32.04
N PHE A 53 16.01 -21.52 31.72
CA PHE A 53 17.12 -22.15 32.42
C PHE A 53 17.84 -21.14 33.29
N LYS A 54 18.27 -21.61 34.47
CA LYS A 54 19.22 -20.93 35.34
C LYS A 54 20.11 -21.95 35.97
N LEU A 55 21.38 -21.64 36.18
CA LEU A 55 22.28 -22.52 36.91
C LEU A 55 21.68 -22.84 38.29
N ILE A 56 21.28 -21.81 39.06
CA ILE A 56 20.54 -21.90 40.31
C ILE A 56 19.46 -20.84 40.33
N ILE A 57 18.22 -21.20 40.66
CA ILE A 57 17.12 -20.24 40.77
C ILE A 57 16.99 -19.75 42.22
N ASN A 58 17.54 -18.57 42.50
CA ASN A 58 17.43 -17.95 43.82
C ASN A 58 16.10 -17.14 43.98
N ASN A 59 15.50 -16.70 42.88
CA ASN A 59 14.26 -15.91 42.88
C ASN A 59 13.31 -16.38 41.79
N LEU A 60 12.41 -17.29 42.16
CA LEU A 60 11.40 -17.86 41.27
C LEU A 60 10.47 -16.75 40.68
N ASN A 61 10.15 -15.71 41.46
CA ASN A 61 9.29 -14.62 41.00
C ASN A 61 9.91 -13.85 39.84
N ALA A 62 11.18 -13.52 39.94
CA ALA A 62 11.90 -12.78 38.88
C ALA A 62 12.03 -13.61 37.59
N VAL A 63 12.41 -14.90 37.70
CA VAL A 63 12.56 -15.78 36.54
C VAL A 63 11.21 -16.07 35.87
N LEU A 64 10.16 -16.27 36.67
CA LEU A 64 8.81 -16.45 36.14
C LEU A 64 8.33 -15.19 35.40
N PHE A 65 8.57 -14.01 35.96
CA PHE A 65 8.17 -12.76 35.32
C PHE A 65 8.94 -12.51 34.02
N GLN A 66 10.20 -12.82 33.94
CA GLN A 66 10.99 -12.80 32.71
C GLN A 66 10.35 -13.71 31.66
N THR A 67 9.96 -14.93 32.00
CA THR A 67 9.32 -15.88 31.09
C THR A 67 7.94 -15.38 30.63
N ILE A 68 7.16 -14.74 31.50
CA ILE A 68 5.88 -14.14 31.17
C ILE A 68 6.05 -13.02 30.11
N LYS A 69 7.10 -12.22 30.21
CA LYS A 69 7.43 -11.20 29.21
C LYS A 69 7.72 -11.84 27.84
N TYR A 70 8.43 -12.98 27.80
CA TYR A 70 8.62 -13.72 26.54
C TYR A 70 7.28 -14.23 25.97
N LEU A 71 6.37 -14.72 26.80
CA LEU A 71 5.04 -15.15 26.35
C LEU A 71 4.21 -13.97 25.82
N SER A 72 4.31 -12.78 26.41
CA SER A 72 3.71 -11.57 25.89
C SER A 72 4.24 -11.20 24.49
N VAL A 73 5.56 -11.27 24.29
CA VAL A 73 6.18 -11.03 22.99
C VAL A 73 5.71 -12.06 21.95
N ARG A 74 5.64 -13.34 22.31
CA ARG A 74 5.12 -14.39 21.42
C ARG A 74 3.68 -14.11 21.00
N ARG A 75 2.82 -13.72 21.94
CA ARG A 75 1.45 -13.30 21.65
C ARG A 75 1.38 -12.15 20.63
N ILE A 76 2.19 -11.10 20.83
CA ILE A 76 2.23 -9.93 19.92
C ILE A 76 2.65 -10.33 18.50
N LYS A 77 3.60 -11.27 18.38
CA LYS A 77 4.08 -11.80 17.09
C LYS A 77 3.12 -12.79 16.41
N GLY A 78 1.98 -13.11 17.01
CA GLY A 78 1.07 -14.14 16.48
C GLY A 78 1.56 -15.57 16.67
N LYS A 79 2.50 -15.80 17.58
CA LYS A 79 2.99 -17.14 17.91
C LYS A 79 2.16 -17.78 19.03
N PRO A 80 1.87 -19.10 18.97
CA PRO A 80 1.11 -19.79 20.02
C PRO A 80 1.77 -19.63 21.38
N VAL A 81 0.96 -19.37 22.41
CA VAL A 81 1.41 -19.26 23.80
C VAL A 81 1.37 -20.64 24.43
N PRO A 82 2.54 -21.23 24.81
CA PRO A 82 2.59 -22.51 25.50
C PRO A 82 1.72 -22.55 26.76
N ALA A 83 1.08 -23.70 27.04
CA ALA A 83 0.24 -23.84 28.20
C ALA A 83 1.04 -23.97 29.51
N ASN A 84 2.28 -24.46 29.42
CA ASN A 84 3.15 -24.69 30.56
C ASN A 84 4.38 -23.76 30.52
N ILE A 85 4.75 -23.26 31.69
CA ILE A 85 6.00 -22.56 31.95
C ILE A 85 6.82 -23.48 32.86
N ILE A 86 8.03 -23.84 32.43
CA ILE A 86 8.92 -24.73 33.18
C ILE A 86 10.23 -23.98 33.46
N LEU A 87 10.44 -23.61 34.72
CA LEU A 87 11.67 -22.97 35.16
C LEU A 87 12.63 -24.09 35.64
N ILE A 88 13.83 -24.14 35.07
CA ILE A 88 14.78 -25.21 35.28
C ILE A 88 16.00 -24.67 36.04
N SER A 89 16.19 -25.17 37.26
CA SER A 89 17.39 -24.93 38.07
C SER A 89 18.37 -26.10 37.83
N VAL A 90 19.35 -25.86 36.94
CA VAL A 90 20.13 -26.96 36.36
C VAL A 90 20.99 -27.64 37.39
N ASN A 91 21.78 -26.87 38.16
CA ASN A 91 22.71 -27.41 39.15
C ASN A 91 22.01 -27.94 40.41
N GLU A 92 20.69 -27.70 40.54
CA GLU A 92 19.89 -28.33 41.61
C GLU A 92 19.17 -29.60 41.13
N GLY A 93 19.14 -29.88 39.81
CA GLY A 93 18.36 -30.95 39.21
C GLY A 93 16.86 -30.81 39.44
N LYS A 94 16.36 -29.55 39.53
CA LYS A 94 14.96 -29.24 39.84
C LYS A 94 14.31 -28.44 38.74
N ALA A 95 13.04 -28.71 38.49
CA ALA A 95 12.22 -27.91 37.61
C ALA A 95 10.91 -27.52 38.32
N TYR A 96 10.42 -26.32 38.02
CA TYR A 96 9.20 -25.76 38.61
C TYR A 96 8.17 -25.51 37.52
N LEU A 97 7.02 -26.17 37.62
CA LEU A 97 5.93 -26.08 36.66
C LEU A 97 4.93 -25.00 37.07
N TYR A 98 4.61 -24.12 36.14
CA TYR A 98 3.50 -23.16 36.21
C TYR A 98 2.60 -23.31 34.99
N HIS A 99 1.33 -22.85 35.10
CA HIS A 99 0.42 -22.80 33.97
C HIS A 99 0.27 -21.37 33.47
N SER A 100 0.49 -21.18 32.18
CA SER A 100 0.37 -19.85 31.54
C SER A 100 -1.02 -19.23 31.71
N ASN A 101 -2.07 -20.06 31.79
CA ASN A 101 -3.43 -19.60 32.02
C ASN A 101 -3.62 -18.86 33.35
N ASP A 102 -2.82 -19.14 34.36
CA ASP A 102 -2.86 -18.46 35.65
C ASP A 102 -2.32 -17.04 35.60
N TYR A 103 -1.60 -16.69 34.52
CA TYR A 103 -0.94 -15.41 34.28
C TYR A 103 -1.45 -14.74 32.98
N LEU A 104 -2.64 -15.12 32.51
CA LEU A 104 -3.17 -14.61 31.24
C LEU A 104 -3.21 -13.08 31.20
N ASN A 105 -3.66 -12.44 32.30
CA ASN A 105 -3.71 -10.99 32.38
C ASN A 105 -2.32 -10.32 32.29
N ASP A 106 -1.27 -10.99 32.75
CA ASP A 106 0.09 -10.47 32.66
C ASP A 106 0.70 -10.77 31.27
N ILE A 107 0.41 -11.92 30.67
CA ILE A 107 0.80 -12.28 29.30
C ILE A 107 0.15 -11.33 28.28
N GLU A 108 -1.05 -10.84 28.55
CA GLU A 108 -1.78 -9.93 27.66
C GLU A 108 -1.37 -8.45 27.80
N LYS A 109 -0.54 -8.12 28.79
CA LYS A 109 0.13 -6.81 28.87
C LYS A 109 1.23 -6.70 27.81
N VAL A 110 1.62 -5.48 27.51
CA VAL A 110 2.76 -5.16 26.66
C VAL A 110 3.88 -4.63 27.55
N TYR A 111 5.07 -5.15 27.36
CA TYR A 111 6.26 -4.75 28.11
C TYR A 111 7.28 -4.13 27.16
N VAL A 112 7.79 -2.95 27.52
CA VAL A 112 8.84 -2.24 26.78
C VAL A 112 10.16 -2.42 27.55
N GLY A 113 11.25 -2.56 26.80
CA GLY A 113 12.58 -2.78 27.38
C GLY A 113 12.95 -4.26 27.54
N ALA A 114 14.08 -4.52 28.19
CA ALA A 114 14.64 -5.85 28.35
C ALA A 114 13.74 -6.72 29.24
N ALA A 115 13.64 -8.01 28.90
CA ALA A 115 12.86 -8.97 29.68
C ALA A 115 13.38 -9.14 31.11
N SER A 116 14.68 -8.91 31.32
CA SER A 116 15.34 -9.00 32.64
C SER A 116 15.03 -7.83 33.60
N LYS A 117 14.43 -6.72 33.12
CA LYS A 117 14.03 -5.61 34.02
C LYS A 117 12.95 -6.05 34.98
N ASP A 118 13.17 -5.83 36.26
CA ASP A 118 12.18 -6.11 37.30
C ASP A 118 10.96 -5.21 37.22
N ASN A 119 9.85 -5.75 37.74
CA ASN A 119 8.63 -4.99 37.96
C ASN A 119 8.10 -5.32 39.35
N ASP A 120 8.15 -4.38 40.26
CA ASP A 120 7.81 -4.51 41.70
C ASP A 120 6.35 -4.89 41.95
N SER A 121 5.48 -4.80 40.93
CA SER A 121 4.05 -5.11 41.05
C SER A 121 3.69 -6.57 40.71
N PHE A 122 4.62 -7.38 40.19
CA PHE A 122 4.36 -8.77 39.86
C PHE A 122 4.56 -9.68 41.09
N SER A 123 3.59 -10.54 41.34
CA SER A 123 3.65 -11.55 42.39
C SER A 123 3.28 -12.92 41.82
N ALA A 124 4.22 -13.85 41.90
CA ALA A 124 4.03 -15.23 41.46
C ALA A 124 3.04 -15.96 42.35
N LYS A 125 2.16 -16.78 41.76
CA LYS A 125 1.45 -17.85 42.47
C LYS A 125 2.44 -18.96 42.81
N GLN A 126 2.06 -19.84 43.76
CA GLN A 126 2.84 -21.04 44.04
C GLN A 126 2.94 -21.92 42.77
N TYR A 127 4.08 -22.52 42.53
CA TYR A 127 4.24 -23.48 41.43
C TYR A 127 3.26 -24.66 41.59
N VAL A 128 2.81 -25.22 40.46
CA VAL A 128 1.89 -26.37 40.44
C VAL A 128 2.58 -27.65 40.87
N GLU A 129 3.83 -27.84 40.44
CA GLU A 129 4.61 -29.02 40.68
C GLU A 129 6.11 -28.67 40.73
N GLN A 130 6.83 -29.23 41.68
CA GLN A 130 8.29 -29.27 41.68
C GLN A 130 8.76 -30.67 41.28
N ILE A 131 9.61 -30.74 40.27
CA ILE A 131 10.10 -31.99 39.68
C ILE A 131 11.59 -32.13 39.98
N ASP A 132 11.94 -33.15 40.65
CA ASP A 132 13.35 -33.55 40.88
C ASP A 132 13.80 -34.48 39.74
N TYR A 133 14.33 -33.88 38.66
CA TYR A 133 14.78 -34.64 37.48
C TYR A 133 16.19 -35.21 37.60
N SER A 134 16.84 -35.04 38.74
CA SER A 134 18.01 -35.82 39.08
C SER A 134 17.65 -37.30 39.27
N LYS A 135 16.37 -37.61 39.47
CA LYS A 135 15.82 -38.97 39.65
C LYS A 135 15.03 -39.42 38.43
N MET A 136 15.07 -40.73 38.14
CA MET A 136 14.37 -41.33 36.99
C MET A 136 12.87 -41.01 36.93
N LYS A 137 12.19 -40.95 38.08
CA LYS A 137 10.76 -40.56 38.13
C LYS A 137 10.52 -39.14 37.62
N GLY A 138 11.39 -38.21 38.02
CA GLY A 138 11.33 -36.83 37.55
C GLY A 138 11.69 -36.68 36.07
N GLN A 139 12.68 -37.45 35.57
CA GLN A 139 13.05 -37.47 34.15
C GLN A 139 11.88 -37.94 33.30
N ASN A 140 11.20 -39.00 33.65
CA ASN A 140 10.01 -39.50 32.96
C ASN A 140 8.88 -38.46 32.98
N ARG A 141 8.74 -37.74 34.10
CA ARG A 141 7.76 -36.65 34.22
C ARG A 141 8.09 -35.50 33.30
N MET A 142 9.34 -35.07 33.18
CA MET A 142 9.81 -34.05 32.25
C MET A 142 9.51 -34.44 30.79
N ILE A 143 9.84 -35.69 30.41
CA ILE A 143 9.55 -36.18 29.05
C ILE A 143 8.04 -36.14 28.77
N GLN A 144 7.21 -36.55 29.72
CA GLN A 144 5.75 -36.48 29.57
C GLN A 144 5.25 -35.05 29.37
N LEU A 145 5.78 -34.09 30.13
CA LEU A 145 5.42 -32.66 29.99
C LEU A 145 5.86 -32.11 28.61
N LEU A 146 7.10 -32.37 28.20
CA LEU A 146 7.66 -31.87 26.95
C LEU A 146 6.95 -32.43 25.70
N ARG A 147 6.28 -33.58 25.81
CA ARG A 147 5.42 -34.14 24.77
C ARG A 147 4.05 -33.43 24.65
N SER A 148 3.67 -32.64 25.64
CA SER A 148 2.36 -31.94 25.62
C SER A 148 2.32 -30.85 24.57
N LYS A 149 1.38 -30.91 23.66
CA LYS A 149 1.11 -29.89 22.60
C LYS A 149 -0.08 -28.99 22.97
N LYS A 150 -0.24 -28.66 24.26
CA LYS A 150 -1.31 -27.78 24.73
C LYS A 150 -0.86 -26.32 24.71
N TYR A 151 -1.78 -25.42 24.33
CA TYR A 151 -1.53 -23.97 24.28
C TYR A 151 -2.56 -23.22 25.10
N THR A 152 -2.16 -22.07 25.62
CA THR A 152 -3.06 -21.14 26.31
C THR A 152 -3.71 -20.23 25.26
N LYS A 153 -5.04 -20.10 25.32
CA LYS A 153 -5.77 -19.17 24.47
C LYS A 153 -5.57 -17.74 24.95
N ILE A 154 -5.46 -16.83 24.02
CA ILE A 154 -5.30 -15.40 24.28
C ILE A 154 -6.43 -14.59 23.65
N HIS A 155 -6.68 -13.39 24.17
CA HIS A 155 -7.60 -12.43 23.55
C HIS A 155 -6.87 -11.60 22.50
N ILE A 156 -7.58 -11.35 21.40
CA ILE A 156 -7.09 -10.46 20.33
C ILE A 156 -7.33 -9.01 20.73
N ASP A 157 -6.30 -8.20 20.66
CA ASP A 157 -6.34 -6.75 20.85
C ASP A 157 -5.51 -6.02 19.78
N GLU A 158 -5.42 -4.70 19.92
CA GLU A 158 -4.71 -3.82 19.02
C GLU A 158 -3.20 -4.08 18.89
N ASN A 159 -2.60 -4.71 19.89
CA ASN A 159 -1.16 -4.98 19.91
C ASN A 159 -0.80 -6.28 19.20
N CYS A 160 -1.72 -7.23 19.11
CA CYS A 160 -1.42 -8.56 18.59
C CYS A 160 -2.20 -8.92 17.30
N ILE A 161 -3.24 -8.13 16.92
CA ILE A 161 -4.10 -8.47 15.78
C ILE A 161 -3.32 -8.61 14.45
N VAL A 162 -2.30 -7.79 14.25
CA VAL A 162 -1.48 -7.83 13.02
C VAL A 162 -0.64 -9.10 12.97
N GLY A 163 0.00 -9.49 14.08
CA GLY A 163 0.78 -10.71 14.17
C GLY A 163 -0.06 -11.96 13.87
N TRP A 164 -1.26 -12.05 14.45
CA TRP A 164 -2.17 -13.18 14.22
C TRP A 164 -2.77 -13.19 12.82
N ALA A 165 -3.03 -12.03 12.23
CA ALA A 165 -3.43 -11.93 10.83
C ALA A 165 -2.33 -12.42 9.89
N ASN A 166 -1.07 -12.01 10.11
CA ASN A 166 0.06 -12.46 9.33
C ASN A 166 0.20 -13.99 9.39
N ARG A 167 0.18 -14.58 10.59
CA ARG A 167 0.20 -16.03 10.76
C ARG A 167 -0.92 -16.71 9.97
N PHE A 168 -2.15 -16.19 10.06
CA PHE A 168 -3.28 -16.75 9.30
C PHE A 168 -3.05 -16.72 7.79
N TYR A 169 -2.49 -15.63 7.25
CA TYR A 169 -2.22 -15.50 5.82
C TYR A 169 -1.00 -16.30 5.36
N GLU A 170 0.00 -16.52 6.20
CA GLU A 170 1.13 -17.42 5.91
C GLU A 170 0.64 -18.85 5.69
N ASP A 171 -0.24 -19.33 6.56
CA ASP A 171 -0.84 -20.66 6.47
C ASP A 171 -1.92 -20.74 5.37
N ASN A 172 -2.50 -19.62 4.95
CA ASN A 172 -3.63 -19.54 4.02
C ASN A 172 -3.41 -18.46 2.96
N LYS A 173 -2.42 -18.64 2.10
CA LYS A 173 -1.98 -17.66 1.08
C LYS A 173 -3.07 -17.13 0.14
N SER A 174 -4.15 -17.89 -0.05
CA SER A 174 -5.29 -17.50 -0.88
C SER A 174 -6.48 -16.92 -0.10
N ALA A 175 -6.36 -16.81 1.23
CA ALA A 175 -7.42 -16.32 2.08
C ALA A 175 -7.63 -14.81 1.91
N THR A 176 -8.87 -14.38 2.01
CA THR A 176 -9.24 -12.96 1.99
C THR A 176 -9.23 -12.40 3.41
N LYS A 177 -9.16 -11.07 3.51
CA LYS A 177 -9.30 -10.36 4.78
C LYS A 177 -10.61 -10.70 5.50
N ALA A 178 -11.70 -10.86 4.73
CA ALA A 178 -13.01 -11.23 5.26
C ALA A 178 -12.99 -12.60 5.94
N GLU A 179 -12.16 -13.53 5.48
CA GLU A 179 -12.00 -14.86 6.09
C GLU A 179 -11.28 -14.82 7.44
N PHE A 180 -10.40 -13.85 7.66
CA PHE A 180 -9.77 -13.65 8.96
C PHE A 180 -10.69 -12.92 9.96
N ILE A 181 -11.39 -11.88 9.51
CA ILE A 181 -12.14 -10.97 10.38
C ILE A 181 -13.56 -11.42 10.64
N GLY A 182 -14.24 -11.97 9.64
CA GLY A 182 -15.68 -12.19 9.62
C GLY A 182 -16.47 -10.94 9.26
N ASP A 183 -17.65 -11.15 8.64
CA ASP A 183 -18.56 -10.07 8.28
C ASP A 183 -19.42 -9.64 9.49
N GLU A 184 -19.39 -8.34 9.82
CA GLU A 184 -20.20 -7.76 10.87
C GLU A 184 -21.70 -7.77 10.56
N THR A 185 -22.06 -7.72 9.28
CA THR A 185 -23.47 -7.53 8.88
C THR A 185 -24.29 -8.82 8.92
N GLY A 186 -23.65 -9.98 9.03
CA GLY A 186 -24.29 -11.28 8.96
C GLY A 186 -24.95 -11.60 7.61
N LYS A 187 -24.75 -10.75 6.58
CA LYS A 187 -25.31 -10.93 5.23
C LYS A 187 -24.50 -11.91 4.38
N THR A 188 -23.22 -11.98 4.63
CA THR A 188 -22.35 -13.02 4.09
C THR A 188 -21.98 -13.97 5.20
N ARG A 189 -22.14 -15.26 5.01
CA ARG A 189 -21.69 -16.31 5.94
C ARG A 189 -20.18 -16.46 5.90
N ILE A 190 -19.46 -15.38 6.16
CA ILE A 190 -18.01 -15.43 6.29
C ILE A 190 -17.69 -15.74 7.74
N VAL A 191 -17.18 -16.91 7.99
CA VAL A 191 -16.71 -17.35 9.30
C VAL A 191 -15.35 -16.72 9.51
N GLY A 192 -15.30 -15.58 10.20
CA GLY A 192 -14.06 -14.91 10.53
C GLY A 192 -13.30 -15.60 11.64
N GLU A 193 -12.01 -15.75 11.50
CA GLU A 193 -11.14 -16.39 12.50
C GLU A 193 -11.16 -15.66 13.85
N ILE A 194 -11.35 -14.34 13.88
CA ILE A 194 -11.47 -13.59 15.13
C ILE A 194 -12.79 -13.86 15.82
N ARG A 195 -13.91 -13.87 15.07
CA ARG A 195 -15.25 -14.08 15.66
C ARG A 195 -15.60 -15.53 15.87
N ASN A 196 -15.10 -16.40 15.01
CA ASN A 196 -15.32 -17.83 15.09
C ASN A 196 -14.06 -18.56 14.60
N PRO A 197 -12.99 -18.56 15.41
CA PRO A 197 -11.74 -19.16 15.02
C PRO A 197 -11.91 -20.66 14.81
N THR A 198 -11.70 -21.12 13.58
CA THR A 198 -11.73 -22.55 13.22
C THR A 198 -10.32 -23.12 13.17
N LYS A 199 -9.40 -22.44 12.51
CA LYS A 199 -7.99 -22.82 12.37
C LYS A 199 -7.14 -22.35 13.56
N LEU A 200 -7.50 -21.19 14.15
CA LEU A 200 -6.79 -20.63 15.31
C LEU A 200 -7.49 -20.92 16.65
N ARG A 201 -8.53 -21.76 16.66
CA ARG A 201 -9.36 -22.04 17.86
C ARG A 201 -8.60 -22.53 19.08
N ASP A 202 -7.45 -23.14 18.88
CA ASP A 202 -6.63 -23.67 19.96
C ASP A 202 -5.69 -22.61 20.58
N TYR A 203 -5.60 -21.44 19.94
CA TYR A 203 -4.68 -20.37 20.29
C TYR A 203 -5.36 -19.07 20.70
N ILE A 204 -6.56 -18.78 20.14
CA ILE A 204 -7.27 -17.54 20.42
C ILE A 204 -8.69 -17.80 20.90
N PHE A 205 -9.17 -16.94 21.80
CA PHE A 205 -10.58 -16.90 22.20
C PHE A 205 -11.44 -16.33 21.08
N ARG A 206 -12.69 -16.80 20.99
CA ARG A 206 -13.68 -16.16 20.13
C ARG A 206 -13.82 -14.70 20.55
N TYR A 207 -13.85 -13.81 19.55
CA TYR A 207 -14.13 -12.41 19.82
C TYR A 207 -15.62 -12.21 20.09
N GLU A 208 -15.98 -11.93 21.35
CA GLU A 208 -17.38 -11.81 21.82
C GLU A 208 -17.91 -10.38 21.78
N GLY A 209 -17.07 -9.40 21.40
CA GLY A 209 -17.50 -8.01 21.29
C GLY A 209 -18.59 -7.87 20.23
N LYS A 210 -19.77 -7.32 20.62
CA LYS A 210 -20.73 -6.77 19.64
C LYS A 210 -20.03 -5.69 18.84
N SER A 211 -20.58 -5.29 17.68
CA SER A 211 -20.03 -4.22 16.83
C SER A 211 -19.95 -2.90 17.62
N ASN A 212 -19.00 -2.84 18.51
CA ASN A 212 -18.71 -1.72 19.38
C ASN A 212 -17.54 -0.89 18.81
N LYS A 213 -17.27 0.25 19.40
CA LYS A 213 -16.15 1.11 19.02
C LYS A 213 -14.81 0.37 19.01
N LYS A 214 -14.60 -0.59 19.92
CA LYS A 214 -13.36 -1.36 20.05
C LYS A 214 -13.17 -2.29 18.85
N PHE A 215 -14.20 -3.02 18.41
CA PHE A 215 -14.10 -3.87 17.22
C PHE A 215 -13.83 -3.05 15.94
N ARG A 216 -14.54 -1.90 15.78
CA ARG A 216 -14.26 -0.99 14.66
C ARG A 216 -12.83 -0.48 14.68
N TYR A 217 -12.33 -0.15 15.84
CA TYR A 217 -10.94 0.29 16.02
C TYR A 217 -9.94 -0.80 15.62
N LEU A 218 -10.14 -2.05 16.05
CA LEU A 218 -9.32 -3.19 15.62
C LEU A 218 -9.38 -3.40 14.11
N MET A 219 -10.57 -3.22 13.52
CA MET A 219 -10.77 -3.31 12.08
C MET A 219 -10.09 -2.17 11.33
N ASP A 220 -10.16 -0.96 11.86
CA ASP A 220 -9.47 0.20 11.28
C ASP A 220 -7.95 0.01 11.36
N LYS A 221 -7.43 -0.48 12.49
CA LYS A 221 -6.01 -0.81 12.64
C LYS A 221 -5.56 -1.87 11.64
N LEU A 222 -6.28 -2.99 11.56
CA LEU A 222 -5.96 -4.03 10.58
C LEU A 222 -6.14 -3.54 9.14
N ASN A 223 -7.12 -2.66 8.87
CA ASN A 223 -7.30 -2.00 7.59
C ASN A 223 -6.13 -1.09 7.24
N ASP A 224 -5.68 -0.31 8.19
CA ASP A 224 -4.54 0.56 7.98
C ASP A 224 -3.28 -0.26 7.69
N ASP A 225 -3.06 -1.34 8.41
CA ASP A 225 -1.92 -2.23 8.23
C ASP A 225 -2.02 -3.10 6.95
N LEU A 226 -3.20 -3.61 6.61
CA LEU A 226 -3.43 -4.31 5.34
C LEU A 226 -3.51 -3.35 4.14
N HIS A 227 -4.07 -2.14 4.30
CA HIS A 227 -3.98 -1.10 3.28
C HIS A 227 -2.54 -0.62 3.07
N LYS A 228 -1.76 -0.60 4.10
CA LYS A 228 -0.32 -0.36 3.98
C LYS A 228 0.34 -1.47 3.16
N LYS A 229 -0.01 -2.75 3.37
CA LYS A 229 0.43 -3.88 2.52
C LYS A 229 -0.13 -3.78 1.10
N ASP A 230 -1.41 -3.49 0.93
CA ASP A 230 -2.06 -3.30 -0.38
C ASP A 230 -1.54 -2.06 -1.13
N LEU A 231 -1.08 -1.04 -0.43
CA LEU A 231 -0.46 0.17 -0.99
C LEU A 231 1.07 0.04 -1.16
N GLY A 232 1.65 -1.11 -0.80
CA GLY A 232 3.08 -1.34 -0.93
C GLY A 232 3.96 -0.47 -0.02
N ALA A 233 3.40 0.08 1.05
CA ALA A 233 4.14 0.90 1.99
C ALA A 233 5.05 0.07 2.92
N PHE A 234 4.92 -1.25 2.92
CA PHE A 234 5.63 -2.14 3.85
C PHE A 234 6.43 -3.25 3.20
N TYR A 235 6.34 -3.44 1.89
CA TYR A 235 7.04 -4.53 1.26
C TYR A 235 7.72 -4.06 -0.02
N THR A 236 8.96 -3.64 0.13
CA THR A 236 9.82 -3.46 -1.04
C THR A 236 10.13 -4.85 -1.60
N ASP A 237 9.86 -5.05 -2.89
CA ASP A 237 10.22 -6.32 -3.55
C ASP A 237 11.72 -6.58 -3.36
N PRO A 238 12.14 -7.78 -2.91
CA PRO A 238 13.53 -8.10 -2.61
C PRO A 238 14.51 -7.72 -3.71
N MET A 239 14.15 -7.91 -4.98
CA MET A 239 15.02 -7.55 -6.10
C MET A 239 15.26 -6.03 -6.18
N TYR A 240 14.26 -5.21 -5.90
CA TYR A 240 14.44 -3.75 -5.86
C TYR A 240 15.18 -3.30 -4.60
N ALA A 241 14.98 -3.97 -3.46
CA ALA A 241 15.75 -3.71 -2.26
C ALA A 241 17.24 -3.97 -2.51
N GLU A 242 17.60 -5.12 -3.07
CA GLU A 242 18.96 -5.46 -3.44
C GLU A 242 19.55 -4.47 -4.46
N LYS A 243 18.77 -4.11 -5.50
CA LYS A 243 19.21 -3.13 -6.51
C LYS A 243 19.48 -1.75 -5.93
N SER A 244 18.71 -1.32 -4.93
CA SER A 244 18.93 -0.01 -4.31
C SER A 244 20.21 0.06 -3.47
N LEU A 245 20.76 -1.06 -3.03
CA LEU A 245 22.06 -1.10 -2.33
C LEU A 245 23.21 -0.66 -3.22
N GLU A 246 23.10 -0.76 -4.53
CA GLU A 246 24.11 -0.19 -5.43
C GLU A 246 24.27 1.33 -5.22
N LEU A 247 23.17 2.03 -4.96
CA LEU A 247 23.18 3.47 -4.67
C LEU A 247 23.75 3.75 -3.28
N VAL A 248 23.45 2.91 -2.31
CA VAL A 248 24.01 3.00 -0.95
C VAL A 248 25.51 2.80 -0.97
N ARG A 249 25.99 1.78 -1.67
CA ARG A 249 27.44 1.50 -1.81
C ARG A 249 28.18 2.62 -2.53
N GLU A 250 27.55 3.26 -3.51
CA GLU A 250 28.09 4.45 -4.15
C GLU A 250 28.16 5.64 -3.17
N ALA A 251 27.19 5.80 -2.27
CA ALA A 251 27.26 6.79 -1.22
C ALA A 251 28.36 6.47 -0.19
N ILE A 252 28.54 5.21 0.18
CA ILE A 252 29.64 4.76 1.06
C ILE A 252 31.02 5.11 0.45
N ASN A 253 31.18 4.95 -0.87
CA ASN A 253 32.43 5.32 -1.57
C ASN A 253 32.75 6.82 -1.51
N ARG A 254 31.84 7.67 -1.06
CA ARG A 254 32.08 9.10 -0.84
C ARG A 254 32.52 9.44 0.59
N VAL A 255 32.52 8.46 1.48
CA VAL A 255 33.01 8.64 2.85
C VAL A 255 34.52 8.94 2.79
N PRO A 256 34.99 10.04 3.40
CA PRO A 256 36.42 10.33 3.44
C PRO A 256 37.22 9.22 4.13
N GLU A 257 38.40 8.95 3.63
CA GLU A 257 39.30 7.94 4.22
C GLU A 257 39.54 8.22 5.69
N GLY A 258 39.35 7.20 6.53
CA GLY A 258 39.53 7.30 7.99
C GLY A 258 38.33 7.86 8.74
N ASN A 259 37.26 8.24 8.06
CA ASN A 259 36.00 8.64 8.70
C ASN A 259 35.04 7.46 8.87
N ASP A 260 34.17 7.56 9.87
CA ASP A 260 33.05 6.63 10.07
C ASP A 260 31.84 7.05 9.20
N TYR A 261 30.83 6.18 9.11
CA TYR A 261 29.55 6.50 8.51
C TYR A 261 28.42 5.77 9.22
N ILE A 262 27.21 6.29 9.11
CA ILE A 262 25.99 5.56 9.44
C ILE A 262 25.03 5.53 8.27
N ILE A 263 24.29 4.41 8.15
CA ILE A 263 23.12 4.26 7.29
C ILE A 263 21.90 4.37 8.19
N LEU A 264 21.12 5.42 8.00
CA LEU A 264 19.95 5.71 8.82
C LEU A 264 18.67 5.39 8.07
N ASP A 265 17.90 4.38 8.54
CA ASP A 265 16.53 4.12 8.10
C ASP A 265 15.54 4.44 9.23
N ARG A 266 14.78 5.51 9.04
CA ARG A 266 13.81 6.02 10.02
C ARG A 266 12.44 5.36 9.94
N CYS A 267 12.25 4.44 9.00
CA CYS A 267 10.98 3.76 8.73
C CYS A 267 11.19 2.34 8.19
N ALA A 268 12.14 1.63 8.76
CA ALA A 268 12.62 0.31 8.31
C ALA A 268 11.53 -0.78 8.24
N GLY A 269 10.40 -0.58 8.94
CA GLY A 269 9.37 -1.62 9.01
C GLY A 269 9.92 -2.89 9.66
N THR A 270 9.99 -3.98 8.90
CA THR A 270 10.56 -5.25 9.35
C THR A 270 11.99 -5.49 8.88
N GLY A 271 12.66 -4.49 8.32
CA GLY A 271 14.05 -4.59 7.85
C GLY A 271 14.18 -5.09 6.41
N ASN A 272 13.26 -4.73 5.54
CA ASN A 272 13.28 -5.21 4.15
C ASN A 272 14.41 -4.60 3.30
N LEU A 273 14.85 -3.40 3.60
CA LEU A 273 15.96 -2.76 2.89
C LEU A 273 17.31 -3.29 3.35
N GLU A 274 17.39 -3.74 4.60
CA GLU A 274 18.59 -4.23 5.27
C GLU A 274 18.93 -5.69 4.93
N GLN A 275 17.97 -6.47 4.46
CA GLN A 275 18.09 -7.94 4.32
C GLN A 275 19.21 -8.42 3.38
N PHE A 276 19.70 -7.57 2.49
CA PHE A 276 20.78 -7.89 1.54
C PHE A 276 22.10 -7.15 1.84
N MET A 277 22.16 -6.43 2.94
CA MET A 277 23.37 -5.80 3.42
C MET A 277 24.32 -6.85 3.99
N THR A 278 25.63 -6.63 3.82
CA THR A 278 26.65 -7.44 4.48
C THR A 278 26.68 -7.17 5.99
N ASP A 279 27.29 -8.06 6.77
CA ASP A 279 27.45 -7.84 8.23
C ASP A 279 28.25 -6.57 8.54
N GLU A 280 29.22 -6.22 7.68
CA GLU A 280 29.97 -4.96 7.77
C GLU A 280 29.04 -3.76 7.53
N GLU A 281 28.27 -3.76 6.45
CA GLU A 281 27.28 -2.69 6.18
C GLU A 281 26.25 -2.58 7.31
N LEU A 282 25.75 -3.71 7.82
CA LEU A 282 24.80 -3.73 8.95
C LEU A 282 25.39 -3.11 10.22
N SER A 283 26.68 -3.29 10.47
CA SER A 283 27.34 -2.71 11.66
C SER A 283 27.32 -1.17 11.69
N HIS A 284 27.01 -0.54 10.55
CA HIS A 284 26.85 0.91 10.41
C HIS A 284 25.37 1.35 10.37
N VAL A 285 24.41 0.43 10.44
CA VAL A 285 23.00 0.74 10.29
C VAL A 285 22.36 1.15 11.61
N ILE A 286 21.58 2.24 11.56
CA ILE A 286 20.66 2.63 12.63
C ILE A 286 19.25 2.58 12.05
N VAL A 287 18.40 1.73 12.63
CA VAL A 287 17.02 1.54 12.18
C VAL A 287 16.00 1.96 13.23
N SER A 288 14.84 2.35 12.75
CA SER A 288 13.65 2.58 13.57
C SER A 288 12.38 2.25 12.83
N THR A 289 11.31 2.03 13.56
CA THR A 289 9.98 1.84 12.99
C THR A 289 8.89 2.38 13.91
N TYR A 290 7.75 2.76 13.33
CA TYR A 290 6.62 3.32 14.07
C TYR A 290 5.75 2.27 14.74
N GLU A 291 5.64 1.06 14.19
CA GLU A 291 4.79 0.01 14.73
C GLU A 291 5.55 -0.87 15.70
N TYR A 292 4.98 -1.10 16.89
CA TYR A 292 5.64 -1.89 17.93
C TYR A 292 5.89 -3.35 17.53
N TYR A 293 4.99 -3.93 16.74
CA TYR A 293 5.17 -5.27 16.18
C TYR A 293 6.43 -5.34 15.30
N GLU A 294 6.59 -4.36 14.40
CA GLU A 294 7.77 -4.28 13.52
C GLU A 294 9.06 -4.09 14.31
N TYR A 295 9.03 -3.25 15.37
CA TYR A 295 10.15 -3.10 16.29
C TYR A 295 10.59 -4.44 16.90
N LYS A 296 9.63 -5.30 17.31
CA LYS A 296 9.96 -6.63 17.84
C LYS A 296 10.60 -7.53 16.78
N VAL A 297 10.16 -7.44 15.53
CA VAL A 297 10.78 -8.16 14.41
C VAL A 297 12.20 -7.66 14.14
N LEU A 298 12.42 -6.34 14.16
CA LEU A 298 13.77 -5.77 14.03
C LEU A 298 14.69 -6.24 15.14
N MET A 299 14.23 -6.21 16.39
CA MET A 299 15.00 -6.70 17.54
C MET A 299 15.38 -8.16 17.40
N GLU A 300 14.48 -9.00 16.87
CA GLU A 300 14.74 -10.41 16.66
C GLU A 300 15.78 -10.69 15.57
N ASN A 301 15.70 -9.96 14.46
CA ASN A 301 16.50 -10.26 13.28
C ASN A 301 17.83 -9.52 13.20
N TYR A 302 17.93 -8.36 13.88
CA TYR A 302 19.01 -7.41 13.65
C TYR A 302 19.69 -6.87 14.92
N SER A 303 19.23 -7.17 16.13
CA SER A 303 19.76 -6.55 17.36
C SER A 303 21.24 -6.80 17.60
N ASP A 304 21.77 -7.91 17.11
CA ASP A 304 23.17 -8.33 17.22
C ASP A 304 24.02 -7.92 15.99
N LYS A 305 23.39 -7.34 14.96
CA LYS A 305 24.04 -7.03 13.68
C LYS A 305 24.14 -5.53 13.40
N VAL A 306 23.10 -4.78 13.75
CA VAL A 306 23.06 -3.34 13.44
C VAL A 306 23.66 -2.52 14.58
N ARG A 307 24.11 -1.32 14.24
CA ARG A 307 24.70 -0.40 15.22
C ARG A 307 23.72 0.01 16.31
N SER A 308 22.46 0.26 15.95
CA SER A 308 21.39 0.54 16.91
C SER A 308 20.00 0.34 16.31
N ILE A 309 19.07 -0.08 17.16
CA ILE A 309 17.63 -0.04 16.89
C ILE A 309 17.03 0.97 17.86
N ILE A 310 16.46 2.05 17.35
CA ILE A 310 15.88 3.12 18.20
C ILE A 310 14.66 2.54 18.93
N PRO A 311 14.66 2.54 20.27
CA PRO A 311 13.56 1.95 21.04
C PRO A 311 12.29 2.80 20.97
N PRO A 312 11.12 2.24 21.23
CA PRO A 312 9.89 2.98 21.40
C PRO A 312 9.97 3.91 22.61
N VAL A 313 9.16 4.97 22.56
CA VAL A 313 9.07 5.92 23.68
C VAL A 313 8.38 5.24 24.85
N GLU A 314 9.02 5.18 26.01
CA GLU A 314 8.43 4.67 27.24
C GLU A 314 7.39 5.65 27.78
N SER A 315 6.17 5.16 28.04
CA SER A 315 5.12 5.90 28.73
C SER A 315 4.31 4.94 29.60
N ASN A 316 3.63 5.46 30.61
CA ASN A 316 2.78 4.65 31.49
C ASN A 316 1.69 3.90 30.69
N ASP A 317 1.20 4.49 29.61
CA ASP A 317 0.20 3.89 28.73
C ASP A 317 0.75 2.69 27.93
N THR A 318 2.06 2.58 27.78
CA THR A 318 2.68 1.47 27.05
C THR A 318 2.69 0.15 27.82
N PHE A 319 2.47 0.17 29.13
CA PHE A 319 2.51 -1.03 29.97
C PHE A 319 1.14 -1.64 30.27
N PHE A 320 0.06 -0.86 30.23
CA PHE A 320 -1.24 -1.25 30.81
C PHE A 320 -2.43 -1.21 29.86
N GLY A 321 -2.23 -1.48 28.59
CA GLY A 321 -3.33 -1.69 27.65
C GLY A 321 -3.60 -0.56 26.69
N GLY A 322 -2.74 0.46 26.66
CA GLY A 322 -2.66 1.40 25.54
C GLY A 322 -2.02 0.72 24.33
N MET A 323 -2.26 1.29 23.13
CA MET A 323 -1.57 0.87 21.92
C MET A 323 -0.12 1.33 21.98
N VAL A 324 0.81 0.37 22.04
CA VAL A 324 2.24 0.66 22.04
C VAL A 324 2.69 1.02 20.64
N ARG A 325 3.37 2.16 20.50
CA ARG A 325 4.01 2.59 19.27
C ARG A 325 5.52 2.43 19.37
N GLY A 326 6.16 2.23 18.23
CA GLY A 326 7.60 2.34 18.10
C GLY A 326 8.07 3.80 18.10
N ALA A 327 9.24 4.03 17.55
CA ALA A 327 9.79 5.37 17.40
C ALA A 327 9.11 6.14 16.26
N ASN A 328 8.62 7.36 16.54
CA ASN A 328 7.99 8.20 15.52
C ASN A 328 9.00 9.20 14.96
N ALA A 329 9.50 8.96 13.76
CA ALA A 329 10.50 9.79 13.08
C ALA A 329 10.04 11.24 12.79
N LEU A 330 8.75 11.55 12.93
CA LEU A 330 8.21 12.89 12.71
C LEU A 330 8.04 13.69 13.99
N GLU A 331 8.41 13.15 15.15
CA GLU A 331 8.28 13.84 16.45
C GLU A 331 9.60 14.39 16.95
N LYS A 332 9.50 15.41 17.83
CA LYS A 332 10.66 16.15 18.34
C LYS A 332 11.64 15.26 19.10
N ASN A 333 11.15 14.36 19.96
CA ASN A 333 11.96 13.43 20.72
C ASN A 333 12.78 12.46 19.85
N TYR A 334 12.31 12.14 18.65
CA TYR A 334 13.08 11.37 17.69
C TYR A 334 14.20 12.19 17.04
N ILE A 335 13.88 13.40 16.64
CA ILE A 335 14.87 14.32 16.04
C ILE A 335 16.01 14.63 17.04
N GLU A 336 15.66 14.77 18.31
CA GLU A 336 16.61 15.06 19.40
C GLU A 336 17.18 13.77 20.03
N ASN A 337 16.98 12.59 19.41
CA ASN A 337 17.48 11.33 19.96
C ASN A 337 19.00 11.34 20.07
N GLU A 338 19.51 11.11 21.28
CA GLU A 338 20.93 11.20 21.60
C GLU A 338 21.81 10.27 20.76
N ILE A 339 21.33 9.05 20.47
CA ILE A 339 22.07 8.06 19.66
C ILE A 339 22.27 8.61 18.26
N ILE A 340 21.19 9.06 17.59
CA ILE A 340 21.26 9.59 16.22
C ILE A 340 22.10 10.88 16.19
N MET A 341 21.83 11.79 17.12
CA MET A 341 22.47 13.09 17.12
C MET A 341 23.95 13.04 17.49
N SER A 342 24.43 12.02 18.20
CA SER A 342 25.86 11.83 18.44
C SER A 342 26.63 11.66 17.12
N TYR A 343 26.08 10.92 16.16
CA TYR A 343 26.67 10.74 14.83
C TYR A 343 26.45 11.96 13.91
N VAL A 344 25.25 12.53 13.93
CA VAL A 344 24.93 13.72 13.09
C VAL A 344 25.81 14.92 13.46
N ASN A 345 26.20 15.06 14.72
CA ASN A 345 27.06 16.16 15.19
C ASN A 345 28.57 15.84 15.10
N ASP A 346 28.94 14.63 14.74
CA ASP A 346 30.33 14.26 14.52
C ASP A 346 30.77 14.58 13.09
N GLU A 347 31.70 15.53 12.94
CA GLU A 347 32.26 15.92 11.63
C GLU A 347 33.03 14.78 10.94
N LYS A 348 33.44 13.75 11.67
CA LYS A 348 34.11 12.57 11.14
C LYS A 348 33.14 11.42 10.79
N CYS A 349 31.86 11.66 10.91
CA CYS A 349 30.84 10.66 10.56
C CYS A 349 29.98 11.16 9.38
N THR A 350 29.96 10.41 8.29
CA THR A 350 29.09 10.68 7.14
C THR A 350 27.72 10.04 7.35
N ILE A 351 26.67 10.80 7.08
CA ILE A 351 25.29 10.34 7.23
C ILE A 351 24.71 9.93 5.88
N ILE A 352 24.27 8.69 5.77
CA ILE A 352 23.57 8.15 4.59
C ILE A 352 22.15 7.82 5.02
N VAL A 353 21.18 8.63 4.66
CA VAL A 353 19.76 8.32 4.88
C VAL A 353 19.29 7.42 3.75
N PHE A 354 18.87 6.20 4.09
CA PHE A 354 18.35 5.22 3.14
C PHE A 354 17.01 4.69 3.62
N GLU A 355 15.92 5.04 2.93
CA GLU A 355 14.59 4.74 3.44
C GLU A 355 13.51 4.62 2.36
N ASN A 356 12.46 3.88 2.69
CA ASN A 356 11.21 3.81 1.94
C ASN A 356 10.06 4.36 2.80
N PRO A 357 9.87 5.69 2.85
CA PRO A 357 8.92 6.31 3.75
C PRO A 357 7.47 6.00 3.38
N PRO A 358 6.53 6.04 4.33
CA PRO A 358 5.13 5.80 4.07
C PRO A 358 4.52 6.87 3.15
N TYR A 359 3.73 6.43 2.15
CA TYR A 359 3.08 7.31 1.18
C TYR A 359 1.62 7.58 1.55
N SER A 360 1.36 8.44 2.51
CA SER A 360 0.01 8.84 2.89
C SER A 360 -0.34 10.23 2.36
N GLU A 361 -1.36 10.30 1.51
CA GLU A 361 -1.92 11.58 1.05
C GLU A 361 -3.08 12.02 1.95
N SER A 362 -2.99 13.23 2.47
CA SER A 362 -4.05 13.81 3.29
C SER A 362 -5.29 14.26 2.53
N THR A 363 -5.24 14.26 1.21
CA THR A 363 -6.30 14.76 0.32
C THR A 363 -6.91 13.69 -0.58
N SER A 364 -6.63 12.40 -0.33
CA SER A 364 -7.19 11.35 -1.18
C SER A 364 -8.72 11.36 -1.09
N ALA A 365 -9.37 11.24 -2.24
CA ALA A 365 -10.83 11.15 -2.35
C ALA A 365 -11.40 9.97 -1.54
N GLU A 366 -10.60 8.96 -1.24
CA GLU A 366 -10.95 7.84 -0.36
C GLU A 366 -11.10 8.26 1.10
N HIS A 367 -10.24 9.12 1.62
CA HIS A 367 -10.39 9.68 2.96
C HIS A 367 -11.66 10.53 3.08
N GLN A 368 -12.01 11.25 2.02
CA GLN A 368 -13.27 12.02 1.97
C GLN A 368 -14.50 11.13 1.83
N ARG A 369 -14.40 10.01 1.09
CA ARG A 369 -15.51 9.05 0.89
C ARG A 369 -15.90 8.28 2.15
N LYS A 370 -14.97 8.04 3.06
CA LYS A 370 -15.19 7.27 4.30
C LYS A 370 -15.83 8.07 5.43
N GLY A 371 -16.33 9.29 5.18
CA GLY A 371 -17.01 10.12 6.19
C GLY A 371 -16.08 10.64 7.31
N HIS A 372 -14.79 10.42 7.20
CA HIS A 372 -13.78 10.93 8.12
C HIS A 372 -13.38 12.38 7.84
N GLY A 373 -14.32 13.20 7.39
CA GLY A 373 -14.13 14.57 6.92
C GLY A 373 -13.58 15.58 7.93
N LYS A 374 -13.02 15.14 9.05
CA LYS A 374 -12.35 16.01 10.04
C LYS A 374 -11.08 15.42 10.66
N LYS A 375 -10.64 14.23 10.30
CA LYS A 375 -9.31 13.77 10.67
C LYS A 375 -8.33 14.27 9.58
N SER A 376 -7.83 15.50 9.74
CA SER A 376 -6.49 15.80 9.24
C SER A 376 -5.64 14.61 9.65
N SER A 377 -4.94 13.99 8.69
CA SER A 377 -4.01 12.92 8.99
C SER A 377 -3.19 13.35 10.21
N GLU A 378 -3.08 12.52 11.22
CA GLU A 378 -2.42 12.86 12.49
C GLU A 378 -0.98 13.34 12.27
N TRP A 379 -0.31 12.80 11.27
CA TRP A 379 1.04 13.22 10.91
C TRP A 379 1.19 14.74 10.61
N LYS A 380 0.10 15.41 10.16
CA LYS A 380 0.12 16.88 9.94
C LYS A 380 0.22 17.69 11.23
N LYS A 381 0.02 17.05 12.38
CA LYS A 381 0.19 17.65 13.70
C LYS A 381 1.56 17.35 14.28
N SER A 382 2.35 16.47 13.65
CA SER A 382 3.70 16.13 14.09
C SER A 382 4.62 17.36 14.06
N HIS A 383 5.66 17.29 14.86
CA HIS A 383 6.66 18.37 14.94
C HIS A 383 7.25 18.70 13.56
N VAL A 384 7.68 17.66 12.81
CA VAL A 384 8.26 17.85 11.45
C VAL A 384 7.26 18.52 10.51
N ALA A 385 6.00 18.11 10.51
CA ALA A 385 5.01 18.69 9.61
C ALA A 385 4.70 20.16 9.93
N LEU A 386 4.71 20.53 11.21
CA LEU A 386 4.51 21.91 11.66
C LEU A 386 5.71 22.79 11.29
N GLU A 387 6.92 22.30 11.46
CA GLU A 387 8.15 23.02 11.07
C GLU A 387 8.22 23.15 9.54
N MET A 388 8.02 22.06 8.80
CA MET A 388 8.01 22.07 7.32
C MET A 388 7.05 23.11 6.75
N LYS A 389 5.87 23.29 7.38
CA LYS A 389 4.86 24.28 6.96
C LYS A 389 5.36 25.72 7.01
N LYS A 390 6.38 26.03 7.83
CA LYS A 390 6.99 27.37 7.88
C LYS A 390 7.87 27.64 6.67
N HIS A 391 8.41 26.59 6.05
CA HIS A 391 9.41 26.67 4.98
C HIS A 391 8.84 26.31 3.60
N ILE A 392 7.95 25.34 3.53
CA ILE A 392 7.38 24.81 2.28
C ILE A 392 5.93 25.26 2.12
N LYS A 393 5.56 25.67 0.91
CA LYS A 393 4.20 26.10 0.56
C LYS A 393 3.57 25.15 -0.48
N GLY A 394 2.24 25.09 -0.50
CA GLY A 394 1.48 24.44 -1.55
C GLY A 394 1.38 22.93 -1.42
N LYS A 395 1.42 22.22 -2.55
CA LYS A 395 1.12 20.78 -2.65
C LYS A 395 2.15 19.88 -1.92
N GLY A 396 3.37 20.36 -1.68
CA GLY A 396 4.40 19.65 -0.94
C GLY A 396 3.99 19.22 0.48
N LEU A 397 3.10 19.98 1.10
CA LEU A 397 2.57 19.72 2.45
C LEU A 397 1.49 18.65 2.53
N ASN A 398 1.13 18.03 1.42
CA ASN A 398 0.00 17.10 1.37
C ASN A 398 0.41 15.63 1.40
N ASP A 399 1.70 15.35 1.35
CA ASP A 399 2.25 13.99 1.30
C ASP A 399 3.22 13.76 2.46
N MET A 400 3.01 12.68 3.21
CA MET A 400 3.85 12.35 4.37
C MET A 400 5.29 12.02 3.94
N GLY A 401 5.48 11.37 2.79
CA GLY A 401 6.82 11.10 2.25
C GLY A 401 7.64 12.38 2.03
N ASN A 402 6.99 13.49 1.69
CA ASN A 402 7.68 14.78 1.56
C ASN A 402 8.19 15.30 2.92
N ALA A 403 7.49 15.00 4.02
CA ALA A 403 7.96 15.35 5.36
C ALA A 403 9.22 14.55 5.74
N PHE A 404 9.30 13.29 5.35
CA PHE A 404 10.51 12.49 5.52
C PHE A 404 11.67 13.05 4.69
N ILE A 405 11.47 13.35 3.41
CA ILE A 405 12.49 13.92 2.53
C ILE A 405 12.97 15.29 3.07
N TRP A 406 12.04 16.17 3.41
CA TRP A 406 12.39 17.50 3.93
C TRP A 406 13.16 17.40 5.25
N SER A 407 12.71 16.55 6.17
CA SER A 407 13.37 16.38 7.47
C SER A 407 14.77 15.75 7.35
N ALA A 408 15.02 14.92 6.33
CA ALA A 408 16.35 14.39 6.08
C ALA A 408 17.36 15.51 5.86
N PHE A 409 17.07 16.42 4.94
CA PHE A 409 17.94 17.56 4.67
C PHE A 409 17.94 18.65 5.76
N HIS A 410 16.87 18.74 6.52
CA HIS A 410 16.76 19.79 7.53
C HIS A 410 17.44 19.44 8.85
N TYR A 411 17.39 18.16 9.26
CA TYR A 411 17.86 17.75 10.59
C TYR A 411 19.12 16.87 10.58
N TYR A 412 19.30 16.03 9.55
CA TYR A 412 20.29 14.95 9.61
C TYR A 412 21.48 15.15 8.66
N LEU A 413 21.25 15.64 7.45
CA LEU A 413 22.30 15.80 6.44
C LEU A 413 22.96 17.18 6.59
N ARG A 414 24.21 17.21 7.00
CA ARG A 414 24.93 18.43 7.33
C ARG A 414 26.16 18.66 6.48
N GLN A 415 26.84 17.59 6.06
CA GLN A 415 28.08 17.65 5.33
C GLN A 415 27.85 17.41 3.82
N PRO A 416 28.71 17.92 2.92
CA PRO A 416 28.61 17.64 1.50
C PRO A 416 28.72 16.14 1.15
N THR A 417 29.40 15.37 1.99
CA THR A 417 29.57 13.92 1.85
C THR A 417 28.30 13.14 2.20
N ASP A 418 27.38 13.75 2.96
CA ASP A 418 26.13 13.11 3.33
C ASP A 418 25.22 12.86 2.12
N SER A 419 24.32 11.91 2.26
CA SER A 419 23.50 11.42 1.14
C SER A 419 22.09 11.05 1.58
N LEU A 420 21.13 11.21 0.63
CA LEU A 420 19.78 10.69 0.75
C LEU A 420 19.52 9.72 -0.40
N ILE A 421 19.21 8.47 -0.07
CA ILE A 421 18.68 7.48 -1.02
C ILE A 421 17.24 7.17 -0.58
N VAL A 422 16.27 7.54 -1.39
CA VAL A 422 14.87 7.47 -0.98
C VAL A 422 13.97 6.86 -2.06
N TYR A 423 13.09 5.97 -1.61
CA TYR A 423 11.96 5.51 -2.39
C TYR A 423 10.86 6.57 -2.35
N SER A 424 10.33 6.93 -3.50
CA SER A 424 9.32 7.98 -3.58
C SER A 424 8.44 7.83 -4.83
N PRO A 425 7.12 8.08 -4.73
CA PRO A 425 6.34 8.33 -5.93
C PRO A 425 6.89 9.53 -6.69
N VAL A 426 6.91 9.46 -8.01
CA VAL A 426 7.38 10.58 -8.87
C VAL A 426 6.67 11.90 -8.59
N LYS A 427 5.45 11.84 -8.05
CA LYS A 427 4.68 13.04 -7.73
C LYS A 427 5.32 14.00 -6.71
N TYR A 428 6.30 13.56 -5.89
CA TYR A 428 7.03 14.49 -5.00
C TYR A 428 7.73 15.59 -5.82
N TRP A 429 8.10 15.29 -7.05
CA TRP A 429 8.72 16.24 -7.96
C TRP A 429 7.83 17.44 -8.31
N LYS A 430 6.53 17.34 -8.03
CA LYS A 430 5.62 18.48 -8.07
C LYS A 430 5.83 19.47 -6.91
N ALA A 431 6.44 19.03 -5.82
CA ALA A 431 6.77 19.86 -4.67
C ALA A 431 8.07 20.62 -4.96
N GLN A 432 7.94 21.71 -5.66
CA GLN A 432 9.07 22.56 -6.04
C GLN A 432 9.80 23.08 -4.79
N GLY A 433 11.13 23.11 -4.85
CA GLY A 433 11.96 23.56 -3.74
C GLY A 433 12.08 22.59 -2.56
N LEU A 434 11.55 21.36 -2.67
CA LEU A 434 11.70 20.34 -1.62
C LEU A 434 13.15 19.85 -1.52
N ILE A 435 13.81 19.65 -2.66
CA ILE A 435 15.20 19.23 -2.76
C ILE A 435 15.93 20.17 -3.72
N VAL A 436 16.94 20.88 -3.19
CA VAL A 436 17.82 21.77 -3.96
C VAL A 436 19.26 21.29 -3.76
N LYS A 437 19.48 20.00 -4.04
CA LYS A 437 20.72 19.28 -3.85
C LYS A 437 21.09 18.48 -5.09
N ARG A 438 22.34 18.06 -5.20
CA ARG A 438 22.86 17.35 -6.37
C ARG A 438 22.21 15.99 -6.53
N PHE A 439 21.45 15.82 -7.64
CA PHE A 439 21.01 14.52 -8.06
C PHE A 439 22.18 13.72 -8.63
N VAL A 440 22.41 12.52 -8.13
CA VAL A 440 23.50 11.64 -8.58
C VAL A 440 22.96 10.68 -9.64
N ARG A 441 22.08 9.79 -9.25
CA ARG A 441 21.40 8.86 -10.14
C ARG A 441 20.20 8.18 -9.45
N GLY A 442 19.51 7.33 -10.20
CA GLY A 442 18.41 6.55 -9.65
C GLY A 442 17.81 5.64 -10.70
N PHE A 443 16.80 4.91 -10.27
CA PHE A 443 15.98 4.09 -11.16
C PHE A 443 14.50 4.20 -10.82
N ALA A 444 13.64 3.84 -11.78
CA ALA A 444 12.20 3.86 -11.61
C ALA A 444 11.59 2.52 -11.98
N PHE A 445 10.49 2.16 -11.32
CA PHE A 445 9.76 0.94 -11.58
C PHE A 445 8.25 1.10 -11.33
N ASN A 446 7.46 0.11 -11.75
CA ASN A 446 6.03 0.16 -11.59
C ASN A 446 5.62 -0.22 -10.15
N ARG A 447 4.76 0.59 -9.55
CA ARG A 447 4.21 0.39 -8.20
C ARG A 447 3.50 -0.96 -8.00
N ARG A 448 3.11 -1.67 -9.06
CA ARG A 448 2.52 -3.02 -8.94
C ARG A 448 3.36 -3.97 -8.11
N HIS A 449 4.69 -3.79 -8.09
CA HIS A 449 5.62 -4.57 -7.29
C HIS A 449 5.55 -4.30 -5.78
N PHE A 450 4.75 -3.32 -5.37
CA PHE A 450 4.34 -3.11 -3.98
C PHE A 450 2.96 -3.71 -3.67
N HIS A 451 2.51 -4.71 -4.44
CA HIS A 451 1.22 -5.37 -4.29
C HIS A 451 0.01 -4.43 -4.39
N THR A 452 0.10 -3.40 -5.21
CA THR A 452 -1.00 -2.47 -5.46
C THR A 452 -1.68 -2.75 -6.80
N ASN A 453 -3.01 -2.59 -6.83
CA ASN A 453 -3.77 -2.71 -8.08
C ASN A 453 -3.66 -1.46 -8.98
N ILE A 454 -3.01 -0.42 -8.49
CA ILE A 454 -2.88 0.85 -9.20
C ILE A 454 -1.47 0.94 -9.76
N GLY A 455 -1.35 0.96 -11.08
CA GLY A 455 -0.09 1.24 -11.73
C GLY A 455 0.30 2.71 -11.49
N ALA A 456 1.45 2.92 -10.90
CA ALA A 456 2.07 4.22 -10.72
C ALA A 456 3.59 4.01 -10.75
N THR A 457 4.34 5.05 -10.97
CA THR A 457 5.79 4.97 -10.96
C THR A 457 6.34 5.33 -9.60
N ILE A 458 7.16 4.43 -9.07
CA ILE A 458 8.03 4.68 -7.92
C ILE A 458 9.43 4.90 -8.47
N MET A 459 10.16 5.82 -7.89
CA MET A 459 11.58 5.98 -8.15
C MET A 459 12.37 5.78 -6.87
N VAL A 460 13.57 5.25 -7.01
CA VAL A 460 14.63 5.28 -6.01
C VAL A 460 15.65 6.29 -6.50
N ALA A 461 15.82 7.36 -5.76
CA ALA A 461 16.67 8.46 -6.17
C ALA A 461 17.77 8.71 -5.12
N TYR A 462 18.99 8.88 -5.60
CA TYR A 462 20.16 9.20 -4.83
C TYR A 462 20.51 10.68 -4.99
N TRP A 463 20.51 11.39 -3.87
CA TRP A 463 20.85 12.81 -3.75
C TRP A 463 22.06 12.95 -2.85
N ALA A 464 23.09 13.66 -3.32
CA ALA A 464 24.20 14.10 -2.49
C ALA A 464 23.84 15.42 -1.82
N ASN A 465 24.24 15.62 -0.56
CA ASN A 465 23.98 16.88 0.17
C ASN A 465 24.91 18.03 -0.27
N GLU A 466 25.13 18.12 -1.56
CA GLU A 466 25.88 19.22 -2.20
C GLU A 466 24.91 20.20 -2.81
N ASP A 467 25.15 21.50 -2.62
CA ASP A 467 24.28 22.52 -3.19
C ASP A 467 24.39 22.55 -4.71
N GLN A 468 23.25 22.59 -5.35
CA GLN A 468 23.12 22.64 -6.80
C GLN A 468 21.92 23.51 -7.15
N PRO A 469 21.98 24.25 -8.29
CA PRO A 469 20.80 24.93 -8.81
C PRO A 469 19.64 23.95 -9.01
N GLU A 470 18.43 24.44 -8.81
CA GLU A 470 17.22 23.63 -8.99
C GLU A 470 17.15 23.05 -10.41
N LEU A 471 16.95 21.74 -10.51
CA LEU A 471 16.83 21.06 -11.78
C LEU A 471 15.39 21.08 -12.30
N ASP A 472 15.20 21.47 -13.54
CA ASP A 472 13.92 21.35 -14.22
C ASP A 472 13.62 19.92 -14.66
N GLU A 473 14.66 19.14 -14.97
CA GLU A 473 14.55 17.74 -15.34
C GLU A 473 15.80 16.93 -15.01
N PHE A 474 15.63 15.63 -14.84
CA PHE A 474 16.71 14.65 -14.78
C PHE A 474 16.27 13.32 -15.38
N SER A 475 17.23 12.49 -15.78
CA SER A 475 16.96 11.17 -16.35
C SER A 475 17.29 10.08 -15.35
N ILE A 476 16.42 9.05 -15.32
CA ILE A 476 16.61 7.85 -14.51
C ILE A 476 16.35 6.59 -15.35
N GLN A 477 16.97 5.48 -14.98
CA GLN A 477 16.75 4.20 -15.62
C GLN A 477 15.37 3.64 -15.27
N ALA A 478 14.57 3.29 -16.26
CA ALA A 478 13.33 2.55 -16.04
C ALA A 478 13.60 1.05 -16.04
N MET A 479 13.06 0.34 -15.07
CA MET A 479 13.26 -1.10 -14.88
C MET A 479 11.94 -1.81 -14.66
N ASP A 480 11.88 -3.10 -14.99
CA ASP A 480 10.79 -3.99 -14.63
C ASP A 480 11.34 -5.36 -14.26
N ILE A 481 10.51 -6.17 -13.60
CA ILE A 481 10.80 -7.56 -13.29
C ILE A 481 9.90 -8.43 -14.15
N VAL A 482 10.47 -9.40 -14.83
CA VAL A 482 9.74 -10.41 -15.58
C VAL A 482 9.95 -11.78 -14.96
N GLU A 483 8.92 -12.61 -15.02
CA GLU A 483 8.94 -13.97 -14.54
C GLU A 483 8.98 -14.93 -15.75
N LYS A 484 9.99 -15.80 -15.77
CA LYS A 484 10.14 -16.86 -16.77
C LYS A 484 10.02 -18.22 -16.10
N LYS A 485 9.27 -19.13 -16.70
CA LYS A 485 9.27 -20.54 -16.30
C LYS A 485 10.38 -21.28 -17.03
N VAL A 486 11.39 -21.73 -16.28
CA VAL A 486 12.49 -22.56 -16.78
C VAL A 486 12.54 -23.80 -15.91
N ASP A 487 12.42 -24.98 -16.51
CA ASP A 487 12.46 -26.29 -15.84
C ASP A 487 11.51 -26.42 -14.63
N GLY A 488 10.29 -25.86 -14.78
CA GLY A 488 9.26 -25.88 -13.73
C GLY A 488 9.46 -24.87 -12.59
N LYS A 489 10.59 -24.17 -12.55
CA LYS A 489 10.88 -23.10 -11.59
C LYS A 489 10.55 -21.73 -12.17
N ILE A 490 10.06 -20.82 -11.34
CA ILE A 490 9.86 -19.43 -11.71
C ILE A 490 11.17 -18.69 -11.44
N LEU A 491 11.81 -18.23 -12.50
CA LEU A 491 12.98 -17.33 -12.44
C LEU A 491 12.47 -15.89 -12.64
N ARG A 492 12.98 -14.99 -11.81
CA ARG A 492 12.71 -13.56 -11.90
C ARG A 492 13.98 -12.84 -12.36
N GLU A 493 13.86 -11.97 -13.34
CA GLU A 493 14.99 -11.20 -13.84
C GLU A 493 14.61 -9.74 -14.08
N PHE A 494 15.58 -8.84 -13.96
CA PHE A 494 15.41 -7.46 -14.35
C PHE A 494 15.39 -7.29 -15.86
N VAL A 495 14.52 -6.41 -16.32
CA VAL A 495 14.50 -5.92 -17.71
C VAL A 495 14.78 -4.43 -17.68
N ASP A 496 15.80 -4.02 -18.41
CA ASP A 496 16.08 -2.61 -18.67
C ASP A 496 15.07 -2.07 -19.68
N CYS A 497 14.31 -1.06 -19.27
CA CYS A 497 13.30 -0.41 -20.09
C CYS A 497 13.80 0.92 -20.68
N GLY A 498 15.10 1.21 -20.56
CA GLY A 498 15.74 2.42 -21.05
C GLY A 498 15.64 3.61 -20.08
N MET A 499 16.18 4.73 -20.52
CA MET A 499 16.14 5.97 -19.73
C MET A 499 14.78 6.66 -19.87
N VAL A 500 14.28 7.19 -18.76
CA VAL A 500 13.09 8.05 -18.73
C VAL A 500 13.42 9.40 -18.08
N THR A 501 12.83 10.46 -18.60
CA THR A 501 13.01 11.80 -18.06
C THR A 501 11.94 12.11 -17.02
N VAL A 502 12.35 12.53 -15.83
CA VAL A 502 11.50 13.11 -14.80
C VAL A 502 11.60 14.62 -14.94
N LYS A 503 10.49 15.26 -15.27
CA LYS A 503 10.43 16.71 -15.46
C LYS A 503 9.58 17.35 -14.38
N LYS A 504 10.06 18.47 -13.86
CA LYS A 504 9.31 19.34 -12.96
C LYS A 504 8.18 20.01 -13.72
N LEU A 505 6.98 19.92 -13.22
CA LEU A 505 5.80 20.52 -13.84
C LEU A 505 5.45 21.80 -13.09
N HIS A 506 5.71 22.95 -13.71
CA HIS A 506 5.30 24.25 -13.20
C HIS A 506 3.81 24.46 -13.40
N LYS A 507 3.26 23.95 -14.51
CA LYS A 507 1.86 24.10 -14.88
C LYS A 507 1.41 22.86 -15.64
N THR A 508 0.27 22.29 -15.27
CA THR A 508 -0.28 21.12 -15.94
C THR A 508 -1.38 21.51 -16.93
N TYR A 509 -1.61 20.69 -17.94
CA TYR A 509 -2.73 20.92 -18.87
C TYR A 509 -4.07 21.01 -18.16
N SER A 510 -4.30 20.21 -17.11
CA SER A 510 -5.54 20.28 -16.35
C SER A 510 -5.77 21.67 -15.74
N GLU A 511 -4.72 22.34 -15.24
CA GLU A 511 -4.82 23.70 -14.69
C GLU A 511 -5.15 24.75 -15.75
N VAL A 512 -4.66 24.56 -16.97
CA VAL A 512 -4.93 25.45 -18.12
C VAL A 512 -6.31 25.18 -18.71
N TYR A 513 -6.70 23.91 -18.77
CA TYR A 513 -7.96 23.48 -19.38
C TYR A 513 -9.18 23.64 -18.46
N TYR A 514 -9.01 23.82 -17.17
CA TYR A 514 -10.14 24.07 -16.28
C TYR A 514 -10.93 25.29 -16.75
N ASP A 515 -12.13 25.00 -17.18
CA ASP A 515 -13.09 26.08 -17.46
C ASP A 515 -13.72 26.50 -16.13
N LYS A 516 -13.30 27.67 -15.63
CA LYS A 516 -13.75 28.22 -14.36
C LYS A 516 -15.12 28.91 -14.45
N ARG A 517 -15.77 28.87 -15.61
CA ARG A 517 -17.12 29.43 -15.74
C ARG A 517 -18.06 28.77 -14.74
N LYS A 518 -18.71 29.57 -13.95
CA LYS A 518 -19.73 29.10 -13.01
C LYS A 518 -21.06 29.02 -13.71
N VAL A 519 -21.81 27.96 -13.41
CA VAL A 519 -23.18 27.81 -13.87
C VAL A 519 -24.12 28.17 -12.72
N ASP A 520 -25.10 29.03 -13.00
CA ASP A 520 -26.06 29.54 -12.03
C ASP A 520 -26.85 28.40 -11.38
N ASP A 521 -27.06 28.50 -10.08
CA ASP A 521 -27.77 27.51 -9.27
C ASP A 521 -29.22 27.28 -9.71
N LYS A 522 -29.85 28.25 -10.38
CA LYS A 522 -31.19 28.10 -10.97
C LYS A 522 -31.32 26.99 -12.01
N TYR A 523 -30.18 26.55 -12.60
CA TYR A 523 -30.15 25.43 -13.54
C TYR A 523 -29.91 24.09 -12.89
N LYS A 524 -29.77 24.01 -11.56
CA LYS A 524 -29.71 22.77 -10.86
C LYS A 524 -31.06 22.08 -10.86
N VAL A 525 -31.06 20.81 -11.09
CA VAL A 525 -32.25 19.95 -11.01
C VAL A 525 -32.13 18.99 -9.82
N GLY A 526 -33.25 18.47 -9.35
CA GLY A 526 -33.30 17.62 -8.17
C GLY A 526 -32.74 16.20 -8.34
N ILE A 527 -32.23 15.87 -9.53
CA ILE A 527 -31.72 14.55 -9.86
C ILE A 527 -30.22 14.46 -9.58
N LEU A 528 -29.81 13.37 -9.01
CA LEU A 528 -28.40 12.99 -8.85
C LEU A 528 -28.08 11.88 -9.82
N CYS A 529 -27.20 12.14 -10.78
CA CYS A 529 -26.77 11.17 -11.76
C CYS A 529 -25.50 10.45 -11.31
N GLY A 530 -25.47 9.13 -11.49
CA GLY A 530 -24.24 8.37 -11.42
C GLY A 530 -23.34 8.61 -12.65
N LEU A 531 -22.13 8.10 -12.63
CA LEU A 531 -21.18 8.20 -13.76
C LEU A 531 -21.74 7.62 -15.07
N ASN A 532 -22.62 6.66 -14.95
CA ASN A 532 -23.35 6.05 -16.06
C ASN A 532 -24.64 6.78 -16.44
N GLY A 533 -24.88 7.98 -15.92
CA GLY A 533 -26.10 8.74 -16.16
C GLY A 533 -27.34 8.25 -15.43
N LYS A 534 -27.26 7.17 -14.66
CA LYS A 534 -28.37 6.65 -13.87
C LYS A 534 -28.48 7.41 -12.54
N GLU A 535 -29.69 7.57 -12.06
CA GLU A 535 -29.97 8.18 -10.77
C GLU A 535 -29.29 7.37 -9.63
N LYS A 536 -28.63 8.08 -8.72
CA LYS A 536 -28.06 7.51 -7.50
C LYS A 536 -28.72 8.17 -6.30
N ALA A 537 -29.62 7.44 -5.65
CA ALA A 537 -30.12 7.84 -4.34
C ALA A 537 -28.94 8.03 -3.37
N ASN A 538 -29.00 9.10 -2.58
CA ASN A 538 -28.02 9.43 -1.53
C ASN A 538 -26.61 9.84 -2.01
N ASN A 539 -26.38 10.13 -3.27
CA ASN A 539 -25.11 10.65 -3.73
C ASN A 539 -25.11 12.19 -3.78
N THR A 540 -24.66 12.84 -2.71
CA THR A 540 -24.60 14.30 -2.60
C THR A 540 -23.49 14.96 -3.41
N ARG A 541 -22.58 14.18 -4.02
CA ARG A 541 -21.42 14.71 -4.76
C ARG A 541 -21.73 15.03 -6.22
N ILE A 542 -22.72 14.37 -6.80
CA ILE A 542 -23.14 14.61 -8.18
C ILE A 542 -24.38 15.49 -8.14
N LYS A 543 -24.25 16.71 -8.67
CA LYS A 543 -25.33 17.67 -8.73
C LYS A 543 -25.77 17.81 -10.19
N PRO A 544 -26.93 17.29 -10.58
CA PRO A 544 -27.43 17.41 -11.92
C PRO A 544 -27.72 18.87 -12.25
N LEU A 545 -27.45 19.22 -13.49
CA LEU A 545 -27.54 20.57 -13.97
C LEU A 545 -28.10 20.61 -15.38
N THR A 546 -29.06 21.50 -15.64
CA THR A 546 -29.46 21.88 -16.99
C THR A 546 -29.06 23.32 -17.28
N HIS A 547 -28.42 23.55 -18.41
CA HIS A 547 -28.10 24.89 -18.88
C HIS A 547 -28.13 24.91 -20.40
N PRO A 548 -28.69 25.93 -21.06
CA PRO A 548 -28.81 25.95 -22.52
C PRO A 548 -27.50 25.72 -23.28
N ASN A 549 -26.38 26.16 -22.73
CA ASN A 549 -25.07 26.08 -23.37
C ASN A 549 -24.19 24.93 -22.83
N VAL A 550 -24.58 24.23 -21.74
CA VAL A 550 -23.86 23.10 -21.21
C VAL A 550 -24.31 21.81 -21.87
N ILE A 551 -23.36 21.05 -22.41
CA ILE A 551 -23.62 19.76 -23.05
C ILE A 551 -23.25 18.56 -22.17
N GLY A 552 -22.46 18.78 -21.14
CA GLY A 552 -22.05 17.73 -20.25
C GLY A 552 -21.00 18.20 -19.24
N TYR A 553 -20.44 17.23 -18.52
CA TYR A 553 -19.39 17.44 -17.55
C TYR A 553 -18.29 16.42 -17.74
N MET A 554 -17.06 16.89 -17.84
CA MET A 554 -15.89 16.02 -17.87
C MET A 554 -15.38 15.83 -16.43
N VAL A 555 -15.41 14.60 -15.95
CA VAL A 555 -15.00 14.24 -14.60
C VAL A 555 -13.75 13.38 -14.63
N ALA A 556 -12.82 13.63 -13.71
CA ALA A 556 -11.74 12.72 -13.41
C ALA A 556 -11.93 12.17 -12.00
N HIS A 557 -11.73 10.88 -11.83
CA HIS A 557 -11.72 10.27 -10.51
C HIS A 557 -10.38 10.53 -9.82
N SER A 558 -10.44 10.65 -8.51
CA SER A 558 -9.34 10.75 -7.54
C SER A 558 -8.31 11.89 -7.74
N SER A 559 -7.38 11.81 -8.66
CA SER A 559 -6.20 12.69 -8.67
C SER A 559 -6.19 13.75 -9.77
N GLY A 560 -7.29 13.90 -10.49
CA GLY A 560 -7.40 14.88 -11.59
C GLY A 560 -6.76 14.41 -12.89
N PHE A 561 -6.72 15.32 -13.86
CA PHE A 561 -6.27 15.01 -15.22
C PHE A 561 -4.74 14.88 -15.34
N ASP A 562 -3.99 15.29 -14.33
CA ASP A 562 -2.53 15.13 -14.31
C ASP A 562 -2.11 13.71 -13.95
N ASN A 563 -3.04 12.86 -13.57
CA ASN A 563 -2.81 11.44 -13.33
C ASN A 563 -3.80 10.64 -14.16
N PRO A 564 -3.46 10.32 -15.41
CA PRO A 564 -4.38 9.70 -16.38
C PRO A 564 -4.62 8.22 -16.16
N ASP A 565 -4.23 7.68 -15.03
CA ASP A 565 -4.34 6.25 -14.68
C ASP A 565 -5.79 5.79 -14.49
N LEU A 566 -6.73 6.71 -14.34
CA LEU A 566 -8.07 6.33 -13.90
C LEU A 566 -9.17 7.09 -14.62
N ASP A 567 -10.23 6.54 -14.64
CA ASP A 567 -11.64 6.78 -14.90
C ASP A 567 -12.06 8.25 -15.11
N SER A 568 -11.48 8.93 -16.08
CA SER A 568 -12.10 10.12 -16.62
C SER A 568 -13.33 9.72 -17.41
N SER A 569 -14.43 10.40 -17.16
CA SER A 569 -15.73 10.13 -17.78
C SER A 569 -16.41 11.41 -18.21
N LEU A 570 -17.26 11.26 -19.21
CA LEU A 570 -18.14 12.32 -19.68
C LEU A 570 -19.57 12.02 -19.19
N LEU A 571 -20.23 13.01 -18.64
CA LEU A 571 -21.60 12.93 -18.14
C LEU A 571 -22.48 13.96 -18.88
N VAL A 572 -23.71 13.58 -19.18
CA VAL A 572 -24.68 14.47 -19.81
C VAL A 572 -25.10 15.59 -18.87
N ALA A 573 -25.40 15.25 -17.66
CA ALA A 573 -25.88 16.20 -16.69
C ALA A 573 -25.24 15.99 -15.34
N GLY A 574 -25.05 17.07 -14.64
CA GLY A 574 -24.54 17.03 -13.30
C GLY A 574 -23.12 17.55 -13.18
N ARG A 575 -22.71 17.64 -11.95
CA ARG A 575 -21.39 18.05 -11.54
C ARG A 575 -20.89 17.06 -10.49
N TYR A 576 -19.68 16.60 -10.68
CA TYR A 576 -18.97 15.84 -9.67
C TYR A 576 -18.15 16.77 -8.79
N ASP A 577 -18.36 16.75 -7.47
CA ASP A 577 -17.53 17.52 -6.55
C ASP A 577 -16.12 16.94 -6.51
N GLY A 578 -15.18 17.69 -7.02
CA GLY A 578 -13.78 17.28 -7.14
C GLY A 578 -13.16 17.81 -8.41
N ASN A 579 -12.51 16.92 -9.14
CA ASN A 579 -11.74 17.28 -10.32
C ASN A 579 -12.60 17.14 -11.59
N GLY A 580 -12.93 18.25 -12.19
CA GLY A 580 -13.66 18.27 -13.44
C GLY A 580 -14.15 19.65 -13.83
N PHE A 581 -14.79 19.75 -15.00
CA PHE A 581 -15.31 21.00 -15.52
C PHE A 581 -16.47 20.77 -16.48
N TYR A 582 -17.27 21.80 -16.68
CA TYR A 582 -18.38 21.78 -17.63
C TYR A 582 -17.87 21.81 -19.07
N LEU A 583 -18.54 21.04 -19.94
CA LEU A 583 -18.41 21.13 -21.40
C LEU A 583 -19.52 22.03 -21.92
N PHE A 584 -19.13 23.05 -22.68
CA PHE A 584 -20.04 23.99 -23.31
C PHE A 584 -20.08 23.76 -24.81
N LYS A 585 -21.15 24.25 -25.48
CA LYS A 585 -21.30 24.17 -26.93
C LYS A 585 -20.16 24.85 -27.69
N ASP A 586 -19.53 25.84 -27.08
CA ASP A 586 -18.47 26.66 -27.70
C ASP A 586 -17.04 26.14 -27.42
N ASN A 587 -16.85 25.20 -26.45
CA ASN A 587 -15.51 24.75 -26.07
C ASN A 587 -15.32 23.23 -26.10
N PHE A 588 -16.35 22.44 -26.33
CA PHE A 588 -16.26 20.99 -26.16
C PHE A 588 -15.17 20.36 -27.03
N LEU A 589 -15.04 20.84 -28.27
CA LEU A 589 -14.11 20.26 -29.24
C LEU A 589 -12.65 20.41 -28.79
N GLU A 590 -12.28 21.59 -28.30
CA GLU A 590 -10.92 21.82 -27.77
C GLU A 590 -10.59 21.03 -26.50
N LYS A 591 -11.62 20.47 -25.83
CA LYS A 591 -11.43 19.64 -24.60
C LYS A 591 -11.22 18.14 -24.91
N MET A 592 -11.48 17.70 -26.12
CA MET A 592 -11.35 16.28 -26.51
C MET A 592 -9.93 15.73 -26.41
N PRO A 593 -8.85 16.46 -26.71
CA PRO A 593 -7.50 15.97 -26.51
C PRO A 593 -7.19 15.59 -25.05
N LEU A 594 -7.72 16.36 -24.08
CA LEU A 594 -7.50 16.03 -22.67
C LEU A 594 -8.21 14.73 -22.28
N PHE A 595 -9.44 14.51 -22.76
CA PHE A 595 -10.13 13.23 -22.57
C PHE A 595 -9.34 12.09 -23.22
N ALA A 596 -8.89 12.27 -24.46
CA ALA A 596 -8.08 11.27 -25.16
C ALA A 596 -6.80 10.94 -24.39
N ALA A 597 -6.10 11.94 -23.84
CA ALA A 597 -4.89 11.71 -23.03
C ALA A 597 -5.13 10.83 -21.81
N THR A 598 -6.29 10.96 -21.16
CA THR A 598 -6.63 10.15 -19.99
C THR A 598 -6.85 8.67 -20.30
N ARG A 599 -6.99 8.31 -21.59
CA ARG A 599 -7.22 6.93 -22.03
C ARG A 599 -5.91 6.16 -22.31
N PHE A 600 -4.80 6.85 -22.44
CA PHE A 600 -3.52 6.23 -22.81
C PHE A 600 -3.08 5.13 -21.85
N TYR A 601 -3.21 5.38 -20.55
CA TYR A 601 -2.84 4.44 -19.51
C TYR A 601 -3.57 3.09 -19.64
N LYS A 602 -4.86 3.12 -19.89
CA LYS A 602 -5.69 1.91 -20.02
C LYS A 602 -5.37 1.13 -21.28
N TYR A 603 -5.04 1.82 -22.36
CA TYR A 603 -4.78 1.19 -23.65
C TYR A 603 -3.34 0.74 -23.85
N ASN A 604 -2.39 1.35 -23.16
CA ASN A 604 -0.98 1.01 -23.25
C ASN A 604 -0.48 0.35 -21.97
N ARG A 605 -0.76 -0.94 -21.83
CA ARG A 605 -0.30 -1.74 -20.69
C ARG A 605 1.22 -1.87 -20.63
N GLU A 606 1.91 -1.83 -21.75
CA GLU A 606 3.37 -1.88 -21.79
C GLU A 606 4.00 -0.69 -21.09
N TRP A 607 3.36 0.47 -21.17
CA TRP A 607 3.83 1.64 -20.45
C TRP A 607 3.89 1.37 -18.93
N THR A 608 2.81 0.85 -18.35
CA THR A 608 2.74 0.52 -16.93
C THR A 608 3.68 -0.62 -16.55
N ASN A 609 3.88 -1.57 -17.45
CA ASN A 609 4.76 -2.71 -17.23
C ASN A 609 6.23 -2.33 -17.29
N ARG A 610 6.59 -1.29 -18.02
CA ARG A 610 7.98 -0.85 -18.22
C ARG A 610 8.40 0.30 -17.28
N GLY A 611 7.61 0.63 -16.27
CA GLY A 611 7.98 1.66 -15.29
C GLY A 611 8.06 3.09 -15.83
N ARG A 612 7.54 3.39 -17.02
CA ARG A 612 7.57 4.74 -17.59
C ARG A 612 6.85 5.74 -16.69
N ILE A 613 7.39 6.93 -16.62
CA ILE A 613 6.79 8.04 -15.91
C ILE A 613 5.88 8.81 -16.86
N MET A 614 4.59 8.84 -16.55
CA MET A 614 3.61 9.53 -17.35
C MET A 614 2.92 10.62 -16.53
N LYS A 615 3.12 11.84 -16.96
CA LYS A 615 2.48 13.06 -16.46
C LYS A 615 2.14 13.94 -17.65
N SER A 616 1.09 14.73 -17.56
CA SER A 616 0.88 15.79 -18.55
C SER A 616 2.02 16.79 -18.49
N GLY A 617 2.56 17.14 -19.65
CA GLY A 617 3.68 18.07 -19.77
C GLY A 617 3.24 19.54 -19.75
N ASP A 618 4.19 20.42 -20.09
CA ASP A 618 4.02 21.88 -20.10
C ASP A 618 3.82 22.46 -21.51
N GLY A 619 3.50 21.62 -22.50
CA GLY A 619 3.30 22.03 -23.90
C GLY A 619 2.07 22.91 -24.17
N SER A 620 1.39 23.37 -23.13
CA SER A 620 0.12 24.11 -23.27
C SER A 620 0.25 25.41 -24.05
N GLU A 621 1.33 26.16 -23.96
CA GLU A 621 1.52 27.39 -24.71
C GLU A 621 1.60 27.12 -26.19
N ARG A 622 2.39 26.16 -26.64
CA ARG A 622 2.51 25.73 -28.03
C ARG A 622 1.17 25.21 -28.54
N PHE A 623 0.48 24.38 -27.77
CA PHE A 623 -0.83 23.86 -28.13
C PHE A 623 -1.84 24.97 -28.38
N PHE A 624 -2.00 25.92 -27.44
CA PHE A 624 -2.96 27.01 -27.60
C PHE A 624 -2.57 28.00 -28.67
N LYS A 625 -1.29 28.19 -28.96
CA LYS A 625 -0.84 28.97 -30.10
C LYS A 625 -1.29 28.34 -31.42
N ASP A 626 -1.06 27.06 -31.62
CA ASP A 626 -1.38 26.31 -32.82
C ASP A 626 -2.90 26.09 -32.96
N LEU A 627 -3.61 25.93 -31.82
CA LEU A 627 -5.06 25.89 -31.77
C LEU A 627 -5.68 27.19 -32.35
N ARG A 628 -5.22 28.34 -31.84
CA ARG A 628 -5.68 29.64 -32.34
C ARG A 628 -5.32 29.91 -33.80
N ALA A 629 -4.29 29.30 -34.29
CA ALA A 629 -3.88 29.37 -35.69
C ALA A 629 -4.63 28.39 -36.61
N GLY A 630 -5.59 27.61 -36.11
CA GLY A 630 -6.37 26.61 -36.86
C GLY A 630 -5.56 25.39 -37.33
N LYS A 631 -4.33 25.20 -36.81
CA LYS A 631 -3.47 24.09 -37.24
C LYS A 631 -3.91 22.74 -36.68
N LEU A 632 -4.76 22.73 -35.65
CA LEU A 632 -5.14 21.53 -34.90
C LEU A 632 -6.56 21.03 -35.23
N ASP A 633 -7.28 21.66 -36.16
CA ASP A 633 -8.67 21.30 -36.44
C ASP A 633 -8.85 19.82 -36.80
N GLY A 634 -7.96 19.28 -37.64
CA GLY A 634 -7.97 17.85 -37.96
C GLY A 634 -7.68 16.96 -36.76
N PHE A 635 -6.77 17.36 -35.90
CA PHE A 635 -6.45 16.62 -34.68
C PHE A 635 -7.62 16.63 -33.65
N LEU A 636 -8.28 17.78 -33.52
CA LEU A 636 -9.46 17.88 -32.64
C LEU A 636 -10.59 16.98 -33.13
N LEU A 637 -10.82 16.91 -34.44
CA LEU A 637 -11.83 16.04 -35.05
C LEU A 637 -11.49 14.55 -34.86
N LYS A 638 -10.21 14.17 -34.99
CA LYS A 638 -9.76 12.81 -34.67
C LYS A 638 -10.01 12.46 -33.19
N CYS A 639 -9.72 13.38 -32.27
CA CYS A 639 -10.01 13.19 -30.84
C CYS A 639 -11.53 13.11 -30.58
N LEU A 640 -12.35 13.88 -31.32
CA LEU A 640 -13.80 13.78 -31.21
C LEU A 640 -14.31 12.41 -31.70
N LEU A 641 -13.87 11.96 -32.89
CA LEU A 641 -14.23 10.66 -33.44
C LEU A 641 -13.89 9.54 -32.45
N PHE A 642 -12.68 9.57 -31.87
CA PHE A 642 -12.30 8.65 -30.82
C PHE A 642 -13.26 8.73 -29.63
N THR A 643 -13.54 9.93 -29.13
CA THR A 643 -14.38 10.14 -27.94
C THR A 643 -15.79 9.59 -28.11
N VAL A 644 -16.42 9.77 -29.26
CA VAL A 644 -17.79 9.28 -29.49
C VAL A 644 -17.86 7.76 -29.67
N LEU A 645 -16.77 7.14 -30.08
CA LEU A 645 -16.65 5.68 -30.24
C LEU A 645 -15.96 4.98 -29.04
N GLU A 646 -15.60 5.72 -27.99
CA GLU A 646 -14.89 5.19 -26.84
C GLU A 646 -15.89 4.82 -25.73
N PRO A 647 -15.85 3.55 -25.21
CA PRO A 647 -16.81 3.07 -24.21
C PRO A 647 -16.82 3.83 -22.88
N GLN A 648 -15.79 4.61 -22.59
CA GLN A 648 -15.70 5.43 -21.36
C GLN A 648 -16.36 6.82 -21.53
N ASN A 649 -16.86 7.14 -22.70
CA ASN A 649 -17.79 8.24 -22.88
C ASN A 649 -19.16 7.82 -22.32
N HIS A 650 -19.38 8.06 -21.03
CA HIS A 650 -20.59 7.68 -20.31
C HIS A 650 -21.77 8.63 -20.55
N MET A 651 -21.69 9.50 -21.54
CA MET A 651 -22.83 10.34 -21.90
C MET A 651 -23.95 9.47 -22.48
N ARG A 652 -25.15 9.77 -22.03
CA ARG A 652 -26.38 9.09 -22.47
C ARG A 652 -27.53 10.07 -22.49
N GLU A 653 -28.50 9.80 -23.32
CA GLU A 653 -29.78 10.49 -23.29
C GLU A 653 -30.70 9.77 -22.28
N PHE A 654 -31.40 10.51 -21.46
CA PHE A 654 -32.36 9.98 -20.51
C PHE A 654 -33.35 11.02 -20.03
N GLU A 655 -34.55 10.61 -19.67
CA GLU A 655 -35.51 11.42 -18.96
C GLU A 655 -35.18 11.45 -17.46
N GLY A 656 -35.06 12.65 -16.91
CA GLY A 656 -34.83 12.84 -15.51
C GLY A 656 -36.08 12.75 -14.66
N SER A 657 -35.92 12.59 -13.34
CA SER A 657 -37.06 12.59 -12.40
C SER A 657 -37.79 13.96 -12.34
N ASP A 658 -37.20 14.99 -12.90
CA ASP A 658 -37.80 16.32 -13.09
C ASP A 658 -38.61 16.45 -14.38
N GLY A 659 -38.77 15.36 -15.13
CA GLY A 659 -39.50 15.31 -16.39
C GLY A 659 -38.80 16.02 -17.55
N LYS A 660 -37.50 16.31 -17.45
CA LYS A 660 -36.71 16.93 -18.51
C LYS A 660 -35.81 15.92 -19.18
N ASP A 661 -35.66 16.09 -20.50
CA ASP A 661 -34.75 15.29 -21.30
C ASP A 661 -33.31 15.83 -21.20
N TYR A 662 -32.38 14.94 -20.91
CA TYR A 662 -30.95 15.21 -20.91
C TYR A 662 -30.33 14.57 -22.16
N LYS A 663 -30.18 15.40 -23.21
CA LYS A 663 -29.73 14.94 -24.54
C LYS A 663 -28.23 14.73 -24.61
N ASN A 664 -27.83 13.59 -25.19
CA ASN A 664 -26.43 13.32 -25.51
C ASN A 664 -25.99 14.05 -26.79
N GLN A 665 -25.14 15.07 -26.62
CA GLN A 665 -24.58 15.83 -27.75
C GLN A 665 -23.27 15.22 -28.30
N LEU A 666 -22.66 14.27 -27.60
CA LEU A 666 -21.43 13.59 -28.00
C LEU A 666 -21.68 12.13 -28.39
N CYS A 667 -22.64 11.91 -29.27
CA CYS A 667 -22.92 10.62 -29.92
C CYS A 667 -23.13 10.80 -31.42
N LEU A 668 -23.10 9.69 -32.15
CA LEU A 668 -23.25 9.69 -33.63
C LEU A 668 -24.64 9.23 -34.06
N ASP A 669 -25.50 8.77 -33.18
CA ASP A 669 -26.87 8.48 -33.49
C ASP A 669 -27.62 9.78 -33.80
N THR A 670 -28.17 9.86 -35.00
CA THR A 670 -28.93 11.05 -35.48
C THR A 670 -30.41 10.71 -35.73
N THR A 671 -30.90 9.61 -35.19
CA THR A 671 -32.30 9.15 -35.38
C THR A 671 -33.28 10.23 -34.97
N ASN A 672 -33.03 10.95 -33.87
CA ASN A 672 -33.84 12.05 -33.36
C ASN A 672 -33.19 13.45 -33.52
N GLY A 673 -32.45 13.62 -34.61
CA GLY A 673 -31.81 14.88 -34.96
C GLY A 673 -30.29 14.89 -34.77
N ASN A 674 -29.65 15.84 -35.46
CA ASN A 674 -28.20 15.94 -35.43
C ASN A 674 -27.67 16.40 -34.08
N THR A 675 -26.64 15.72 -33.59
CA THR A 675 -25.86 16.08 -32.40
C THR A 675 -24.73 17.06 -32.76
N LEU A 676 -24.13 17.71 -31.77
CA LEU A 676 -22.94 18.55 -31.99
C LEU A 676 -21.77 17.73 -32.55
N ALA A 677 -21.57 16.52 -32.07
CA ALA A 677 -20.52 15.64 -32.58
C ALA A 677 -20.76 15.26 -34.04
N SER A 678 -21.99 14.87 -34.42
CA SER A 678 -22.32 14.52 -35.82
C SER A 678 -22.14 15.71 -36.77
N LYS A 679 -22.50 16.93 -36.34
CA LYS A 679 -22.30 18.16 -37.14
C LYS A 679 -20.80 18.45 -37.32
N ALA A 680 -20.00 18.37 -36.25
CA ALA A 680 -18.56 18.63 -36.33
C ALA A 680 -17.85 17.60 -37.22
N LEU A 681 -18.15 16.33 -37.09
CA LEU A 681 -17.51 15.26 -37.88
C LEU A 681 -17.87 15.31 -39.38
N LYS A 682 -18.96 15.94 -39.78
CA LYS A 682 -19.26 16.18 -41.20
C LYS A 682 -18.21 17.04 -41.89
N THR A 683 -17.47 17.87 -41.18
CA THR A 683 -16.39 18.70 -41.71
C THR A 683 -15.06 17.97 -41.85
N MET A 684 -14.95 16.75 -41.28
CA MET A 684 -13.73 15.98 -41.28
C MET A 684 -13.43 15.34 -42.63
N LYS A 685 -12.22 15.54 -43.16
CA LYS A 685 -11.70 14.74 -44.27
C LYS A 685 -11.25 13.38 -43.78
N MET A 686 -12.13 12.41 -43.90
CA MET A 686 -11.92 11.08 -43.35
C MET A 686 -11.04 10.21 -44.22
N SER A 687 -10.08 9.51 -43.59
CA SER A 687 -9.34 8.39 -44.17
C SER A 687 -10.25 7.15 -44.35
N GLU A 688 -9.77 6.17 -45.08
CA GLU A 688 -10.49 4.88 -45.27
C GLU A 688 -10.66 4.14 -43.93
N GLU A 689 -9.69 4.28 -43.02
CA GLU A 689 -9.76 3.68 -41.65
C GLU A 689 -10.91 4.33 -40.85
N GLU A 690 -11.01 5.64 -40.87
CA GLU A 690 -12.06 6.43 -40.20
C GLU A 690 -13.44 6.15 -40.75
N LYS A 691 -13.57 6.09 -42.11
CA LYS A 691 -14.81 5.64 -42.75
C LYS A 691 -15.21 4.25 -42.33
N GLY A 692 -14.23 3.31 -42.23
CA GLY A 692 -14.46 1.95 -41.79
C GLY A 692 -14.89 1.85 -40.32
N LEU A 693 -14.47 2.78 -39.44
CA LEU A 693 -14.99 2.87 -38.08
C LEU A 693 -16.46 3.34 -38.07
N LEU A 694 -16.81 4.30 -38.89
CA LEU A 694 -18.20 4.78 -39.02
C LEU A 694 -19.12 3.72 -39.60
N THR A 695 -18.70 3.00 -40.65
CA THR A 695 -19.47 1.88 -41.20
C THR A 695 -19.78 0.80 -40.14
N LEU A 696 -18.79 0.49 -39.30
CA LEU A 696 -19.00 -0.46 -38.23
C LEU A 696 -19.93 0.11 -37.14
N TRP A 697 -19.83 1.38 -36.82
CA TRP A 697 -20.77 2.05 -35.93
C TRP A 697 -22.22 2.02 -36.48
N GLU A 698 -22.41 2.31 -37.77
CA GLU A 698 -23.72 2.24 -38.42
C GLU A 698 -24.32 0.83 -38.35
N LYS A 699 -23.51 -0.19 -38.53
CA LYS A 699 -23.91 -1.61 -38.34
C LYS A 699 -24.35 -1.87 -36.91
N ILE A 700 -23.55 -1.46 -35.92
CA ILE A 700 -23.90 -1.60 -34.48
C ILE A 700 -25.22 -0.88 -34.19
N LEU A 701 -25.43 0.32 -34.71
CA LEU A 701 -26.67 1.05 -34.49
C LEU A 701 -27.87 0.35 -35.12
N ALA A 702 -27.71 -0.23 -36.31
CA ALA A 702 -28.77 -1.01 -36.97
C ALA A 702 -29.16 -2.25 -36.16
N GLU A 703 -28.15 -2.98 -35.62
CA GLU A 703 -28.37 -4.11 -34.75
C GLU A 703 -28.98 -3.73 -33.40
N ALA A 704 -28.56 -2.59 -32.83
CA ALA A 704 -29.15 -2.03 -31.61
C ALA A 704 -30.65 -1.72 -31.77
N LYS A 705 -31.06 -1.22 -32.93
CA LYS A 705 -32.45 -0.85 -33.22
C LYS A 705 -33.42 -2.03 -33.23
N VAL A 706 -32.95 -3.24 -33.45
CA VAL A 706 -33.79 -4.45 -33.44
C VAL A 706 -33.86 -5.12 -32.10
N THR A 707 -33.14 -4.60 -31.10
CA THR A 707 -33.19 -5.14 -29.71
C THR A 707 -34.52 -4.77 -29.05
N LYS A 708 -35.01 -5.63 -28.16
CA LYS A 708 -36.30 -5.44 -27.48
C LYS A 708 -36.38 -4.20 -26.58
N ASN A 709 -35.22 -3.72 -26.10
CA ASN A 709 -35.14 -2.59 -25.17
C ASN A 709 -34.84 -1.26 -25.90
N TYR A 710 -34.74 -1.25 -27.23
CA TYR A 710 -34.48 -0.03 -27.97
C TYR A 710 -35.62 0.95 -27.86
N ASN A 711 -35.31 2.20 -27.53
CA ASN A 711 -36.27 3.30 -27.51
C ASN A 711 -36.06 4.22 -28.74
N PRO A 712 -37.01 4.26 -29.68
CA PRO A 712 -36.85 5.06 -30.92
C PRO A 712 -36.93 6.57 -30.71
N SER A 713 -37.30 7.05 -29.54
CA SER A 713 -37.45 8.50 -29.25
C SER A 713 -36.17 9.18 -28.75
N ILE A 714 -35.08 8.42 -28.53
CA ILE A 714 -33.81 8.93 -28.04
C ILE A 714 -32.66 8.62 -29.00
N ASN A 715 -31.54 9.38 -28.86
CA ASN A 715 -30.27 9.09 -29.52
C ASN A 715 -29.33 8.27 -28.64
N TYR A 716 -28.79 7.19 -29.17
CA TYR A 716 -27.91 6.30 -28.43
C TYR A 716 -26.43 6.60 -28.69
N GLY A 717 -25.65 6.72 -27.60
CA GLY A 717 -24.19 6.61 -27.66
C GLY A 717 -23.72 5.16 -27.46
N LEU A 718 -22.48 4.86 -27.81
CA LEU A 718 -21.91 3.51 -27.69
C LEU A 718 -22.01 2.95 -26.28
N PHE A 719 -21.75 3.77 -25.26
CA PHE A 719 -21.91 3.34 -23.87
C PHE A 719 -23.34 2.92 -23.56
N GLN A 720 -24.32 3.69 -24.01
CA GLN A 720 -25.73 3.42 -23.75
C GLN A 720 -26.21 2.13 -24.47
N ILE A 721 -25.78 1.91 -25.72
CA ILE A 721 -26.04 0.66 -26.44
C ILE A 721 -25.48 -0.53 -25.64
N LYS A 722 -24.23 -0.44 -25.21
CA LYS A 722 -23.58 -1.48 -24.45
C LYS A 722 -24.21 -1.75 -23.07
N ASP A 723 -24.68 -0.70 -22.39
CA ASP A 723 -25.23 -0.81 -21.02
C ASP A 723 -26.69 -1.27 -21.01
N GLU A 724 -27.48 -0.89 -22.02
CA GLU A 724 -28.93 -1.11 -22.04
C GLU A 724 -29.40 -2.15 -23.05
N LEU A 725 -28.68 -2.30 -24.18
CA LEU A 725 -29.14 -3.09 -25.31
C LEU A 725 -28.31 -4.39 -25.51
N ASP A 726 -27.02 -4.39 -25.13
CA ASP A 726 -26.14 -5.57 -25.20
C ASP A 726 -26.40 -6.48 -23.98
N THR A 727 -27.61 -7.07 -23.93
CA THR A 727 -28.09 -7.87 -22.80
C THR A 727 -27.49 -9.27 -22.78
N PHE A 728 -27.29 -9.83 -21.58
CA PHE A 728 -26.76 -11.17 -21.39
C PHE A 728 -27.40 -11.87 -20.20
N ASN A 729 -27.40 -13.20 -20.27
CA ASN A 729 -27.72 -14.09 -19.17
C ASN A 729 -26.42 -14.67 -18.57
N VAL A 730 -26.41 -14.89 -17.26
CA VAL A 730 -25.29 -15.53 -16.57
C VAL A 730 -25.62 -17.00 -16.34
N ILE A 731 -24.88 -17.90 -16.98
CA ILE A 731 -24.99 -19.35 -16.79
C ILE A 731 -23.88 -19.81 -15.86
N GLN A 732 -24.23 -20.46 -14.77
CA GLN A 732 -23.28 -21.12 -13.87
C GLN A 732 -23.05 -22.55 -14.27
N LYS A 733 -21.81 -22.92 -14.63
CA LYS A 733 -21.38 -24.29 -14.88
C LYS A 733 -20.05 -24.55 -14.18
N ASN A 734 -20.00 -25.60 -13.33
CA ASN A 734 -18.79 -26.04 -12.63
C ASN A 734 -18.09 -24.90 -11.84
N ARG A 735 -18.85 -24.13 -11.04
CA ARG A 735 -18.36 -22.95 -10.27
C ARG A 735 -17.79 -21.80 -11.12
N LYS A 736 -17.96 -21.84 -12.43
CA LYS A 736 -17.61 -20.72 -13.34
C LYS A 736 -18.89 -20.08 -13.86
N SER A 737 -18.95 -18.75 -13.75
CA SER A 737 -20.02 -17.95 -14.34
C SER A 737 -19.62 -17.57 -15.77
N THR A 738 -20.45 -17.90 -16.75
CA THR A 738 -20.24 -17.51 -18.14
C THR A 738 -21.39 -16.61 -18.58
N LYS A 739 -21.05 -15.46 -19.19
CA LYS A 739 -22.04 -14.56 -19.80
C LYS A 739 -22.41 -15.09 -21.19
N VAL A 740 -23.70 -15.22 -21.45
CA VAL A 740 -24.24 -15.57 -22.76
C VAL A 740 -25.05 -14.37 -23.24
N TYR A 741 -24.57 -13.71 -24.27
CA TYR A 741 -25.20 -12.53 -24.83
C TYR A 741 -26.42 -12.93 -25.70
N GLU A 742 -27.50 -12.17 -25.55
CA GLU A 742 -28.75 -12.37 -26.26
C GLU A 742 -28.59 -11.98 -27.74
N TYR A 743 -27.88 -10.87 -28.01
CA TYR A 743 -27.59 -10.37 -29.36
C TYR A 743 -26.13 -10.58 -29.68
N LYS A 744 -25.77 -11.77 -30.18
CA LYS A 744 -24.35 -12.16 -30.38
C LYS A 744 -23.61 -11.28 -31.38
N ASP A 745 -24.29 -10.88 -32.47
CA ASP A 745 -23.71 -10.06 -33.53
C ASP A 745 -23.44 -8.66 -33.00
N LEU A 746 -24.39 -8.04 -32.32
CA LEU A 746 -24.22 -6.74 -31.65
C LEU A 746 -23.03 -6.77 -30.68
N HIS A 747 -22.94 -7.79 -29.82
CA HIS A 747 -21.83 -7.93 -28.89
C HIS A 747 -20.48 -8.10 -29.61
N GLY A 748 -20.44 -8.91 -30.67
CA GLY A 748 -19.25 -9.17 -31.49
C GLY A 748 -18.76 -7.90 -32.21
N ASP A 749 -19.69 -7.13 -32.76
CA ASP A 749 -19.37 -5.88 -33.47
C ASP A 749 -18.93 -4.76 -32.51
N ILE A 750 -19.53 -4.64 -31.32
CA ILE A 750 -19.05 -3.75 -30.26
C ILE A 750 -17.61 -4.11 -29.83
N ALA A 751 -17.31 -5.39 -29.67
CA ALA A 751 -15.98 -5.85 -29.34
C ALA A 751 -14.96 -5.56 -30.46
N THR A 752 -15.37 -5.72 -31.71
CA THR A 752 -14.58 -5.42 -32.90
C THR A 752 -14.31 -3.92 -33.02
N LEU A 753 -15.33 -3.08 -32.85
CA LEU A 753 -15.19 -1.62 -32.85
C LEU A 753 -14.21 -1.16 -31.76
N SER A 754 -14.34 -1.69 -30.55
CA SER A 754 -13.46 -1.35 -29.43
C SER A 754 -11.97 -1.68 -29.72
N LYS A 755 -11.70 -2.79 -30.39
CA LYS A 755 -10.34 -3.15 -30.83
C LYS A 755 -9.80 -2.18 -31.90
N ARG A 756 -10.61 -1.87 -32.91
CA ARG A 756 -10.22 -0.97 -34.00
C ARG A 756 -10.02 0.46 -33.50
N VAL A 757 -10.91 0.96 -32.65
CA VAL A 757 -10.80 2.28 -32.02
C VAL A 757 -9.52 2.39 -31.18
N LYS A 758 -9.16 1.34 -30.47
CA LYS A 758 -7.88 1.29 -29.73
C LYS A 758 -6.68 1.42 -30.66
N LEU A 759 -6.66 0.69 -31.77
CA LEU A 759 -5.55 0.75 -32.74
C LEU A 759 -5.47 2.13 -33.39
N TYR A 760 -6.60 2.67 -33.83
CA TYR A 760 -6.72 4.03 -34.37
C TYR A 760 -6.18 5.06 -33.37
N TYR A 761 -6.58 4.97 -32.10
CA TYR A 761 -6.13 5.87 -31.04
C TYR A 761 -4.60 5.84 -30.88
N LEU A 762 -4.01 4.67 -30.80
CA LEU A 762 -2.57 4.50 -30.62
C LEU A 762 -1.77 5.03 -31.83
N LYS A 763 -2.31 4.87 -33.03
CA LYS A 763 -1.65 5.27 -34.27
C LYS A 763 -1.84 6.75 -34.60
N GLU A 764 -3.08 7.25 -34.53
CA GLU A 764 -3.46 8.55 -35.10
C GLU A 764 -3.53 9.69 -34.07
N ILE A 765 -3.69 9.36 -32.77
CA ILE A 765 -3.91 10.39 -31.73
C ILE A 765 -2.71 10.48 -30.79
N VAL A 766 -2.22 9.35 -30.30
CA VAL A 766 -1.15 9.31 -29.31
C VAL A 766 0.12 10.04 -29.72
N PRO A 767 0.62 9.97 -30.97
CA PRO A 767 1.82 10.73 -31.35
C PRO A 767 1.69 12.23 -31.12
N THR A 768 0.53 12.81 -31.49
CA THR A 768 0.26 14.24 -31.33
C THR A 768 0.09 14.60 -29.84
N LEU A 769 -0.48 13.69 -29.02
CA LEU A 769 -0.56 13.91 -27.58
C LEU A 769 0.83 14.00 -26.93
N PHE A 770 1.80 13.20 -27.39
CA PHE A 770 3.20 13.31 -26.95
C PHE A 770 3.88 14.56 -27.51
N GLU A 771 3.65 14.89 -28.78
CA GLU A 771 4.20 16.08 -29.42
C GLU A 771 3.85 17.37 -28.66
N TYR A 772 2.61 17.49 -28.23
CA TYR A 772 2.13 18.64 -27.45
C TYR A 772 2.23 18.43 -25.92
N GLU A 773 2.93 17.41 -25.48
CA GLU A 773 3.17 17.10 -24.06
C GLU A 773 1.90 16.94 -23.20
N PHE A 774 0.77 16.50 -23.77
CA PHE A 774 -0.34 15.98 -22.96
C PHE A 774 0.06 14.71 -22.22
N LEU A 775 0.97 13.95 -22.83
CA LEU A 775 1.59 12.74 -22.31
C LEU A 775 3.10 12.93 -22.29
N LYS A 776 3.76 12.32 -21.28
CA LYS A 776 5.21 12.42 -21.14
C LYS A 776 5.82 11.13 -20.59
#